data_4af7f36426c90caafbc14759c6c12f59
#
_entry.id   4af7f36426c90caafbc14759c6c12f59
#
_cell.length_a   1.000
_cell.length_b   1.000
_cell.length_c   1.000
_cell.angle_alpha   90.00
_cell.angle_beta   90.00
_cell.angle_gamma   90.00
#
_symmetry.space_group_name_H-M   'P 1'
#
loop_
_entity.id
_entity.type
_entity.pdbx_description
1 polymer ?
#
loop_
_entity_poly.entity_id
_entity_poly.type
_entity_poly.pdbx_seq_one_letter_code
_entity_poly.pdbx_strand_id
1 'polypeptide(L)'
;MTTSGAEQLTLAGLAPRKRRKRAPAEHTPAEQHPIAQVVLDVQALHLGQTFDYFIDEKDSEAAQPGVLVRVRFGGQRVSGVIWARTDTSDTPRSSIRYIERVLSPDVLVPASMREDIGLVAKAYGGTRANILRFAVPPRVAKVETEQRLAASFRRPVGGSLPDNTQDGFAGRGTNPDGTKPAGSTFAVASTVSEGAAQGYRRLTANYADVNVLHDALTGQRFQSFVFDSLPGAQEWQRNMAWMVATALSAGKAAVVELPTMREVEDLMHMLRNYGLKPFAPAPTGGWMGDVAVLNAETMPAADRYRTYLAVALGQVKVVIGTRAVMYAPVEGPALFAILEDAAYQNMDGMMPYPQARGVMRLRAKSHGGVFVAMANARTPQSQWENTGPGTVETPVSGYSTAIHPLASPLKDATPWVRWLNRDELARLADPSIGARVPHTAVRVLSKALESGPVLLSIPQDNVSETLSCAKCHRQVRCAKCSGPLQLPADRRDSTPRCRWCGAAAINWKCPGCGHERMRVVRVGAAGTAAELAGLFRGVPVVLSSKTQGLVRDVACQPMIVIATPGFEPRVRPVSAEQGSAGHEYRAVAVLDAWTSLYALGVDARLDTLTAWMRAVSLCAPRSRGGQALILGETDPAIAQSLMLWDSRILAAKDLEERVETGMPPAVAAACVWGRRDAVMTLMQRIGALGGDWTACGELPGMLGPVPIAQPDTVDARELEATDDRVKAVIRVPQSRRAELAARLHRETARHVASREPGELRFRVDPKDLI
;
A
#
# COMPACT_ATOMS: atom_id res chain seq x y z
N MET A 1 -37.26 55.94 19.86
CA MET A 1 -36.46 57.13 19.60
C MET A 1 -35.06 56.65 19.34
N THR A 2 -34.46 56.75 18.26
CA THR A 2 -34.53 57.31 16.93
C THR A 2 -33.56 56.54 16.05
N THR A 3 -34.07 56.08 14.94
CA THR A 3 -33.31 55.45 13.83
C THR A 3 -32.38 56.49 13.21
N SER A 4 -31.10 56.10 13.01
CA SER A 4 -30.21 56.83 12.11
C SER A 4 -29.91 55.94 10.93
N GLY A 5 -30.50 56.30 9.79
CA GLY A 5 -30.23 55.72 8.49
C GLY A 5 -28.89 56.20 7.97
N ALA A 6 -28.07 55.27 7.54
CA ALA A 6 -26.89 55.56 6.73
C ALA A 6 -27.33 55.66 5.25
N GLU A 7 -27.36 56.86 4.72
CA GLU A 7 -27.46 57.12 3.29
C GLU A 7 -26.22 56.65 2.57
N GLN A 8 -26.40 55.64 1.69
CA GLN A 8 -25.37 55.19 0.75
C GLN A 8 -25.28 56.22 -0.38
N LEU A 9 -24.22 57.04 -0.38
CA LEU A 9 -23.86 57.92 -1.48
C LEU A 9 -23.52 57.11 -2.74
N THR A 10 -24.43 57.10 -3.70
CA THR A 10 -24.20 56.60 -5.05
C THR A 10 -23.39 57.61 -5.83
N LEU A 11 -22.13 57.27 -6.16
CA LEU A 11 -21.30 58.02 -7.10
C LEU A 11 -21.98 58.04 -8.48
N ALA A 12 -22.49 59.19 -8.89
CA ALA A 12 -23.04 59.42 -10.21
C ALA A 12 -21.91 59.27 -11.25
N GLY A 13 -22.02 58.23 -12.09
CA GLY A 13 -21.07 57.94 -13.20
C GLY A 13 -20.76 56.50 -13.46
N LEU A 14 -21.06 55.56 -12.56
CA LEU A 14 -20.84 54.12 -12.76
C LEU A 14 -22.16 53.36 -12.90
N ALA A 15 -22.86 53.59 -14.03
CA ALA A 15 -23.89 52.65 -14.43
C ALA A 15 -23.29 51.28 -14.68
N PRO A 16 -23.83 50.18 -14.10
CA PRO A 16 -23.29 48.85 -14.40
C PRO A 16 -23.45 48.58 -15.89
N ARG A 17 -22.33 48.45 -16.60
CA ARG A 17 -22.33 48.04 -18.01
C ARG A 17 -23.10 46.72 -18.09
N LYS A 18 -24.31 46.75 -18.66
CA LYS A 18 -25.07 45.57 -19.05
C LYS A 18 -24.14 44.69 -19.88
N ARG A 19 -23.67 43.56 -19.33
CA ARG A 19 -22.96 42.55 -20.11
C ARG A 19 -23.84 42.21 -21.32
N ARG A 20 -23.40 42.62 -22.51
CA ARG A 20 -24.04 42.17 -23.76
C ARG A 20 -24.08 40.64 -23.70
N LYS A 21 -25.33 40.09 -23.75
CA LYS A 21 -25.51 38.65 -24.00
C LYS A 21 -24.78 38.38 -25.32
N ARG A 22 -23.66 37.63 -25.25
CA ARG A 22 -23.02 37.10 -26.46
C ARG A 22 -24.09 36.29 -27.20
N ALA A 23 -24.22 36.51 -28.51
CA ALA A 23 -25.04 35.67 -29.37
C ALA A 23 -24.65 34.19 -29.13
N PRO A 24 -25.60 33.23 -29.17
CA PRO A 24 -25.26 31.82 -29.09
C PRO A 24 -24.19 31.53 -30.16
N ALA A 25 -23.04 30.92 -29.73
CA ALA A 25 -22.05 30.49 -30.69
C ALA A 25 -22.69 29.39 -31.56
N GLU A 26 -22.64 29.55 -32.88
CA GLU A 26 -22.99 28.48 -33.79
C GLU A 26 -21.97 27.35 -33.57
N HIS A 27 -22.45 26.17 -33.19
CA HIS A 27 -21.66 24.99 -32.97
C HIS A 27 -21.87 24.03 -34.14
N THR A 28 -20.81 23.63 -34.78
CA THR A 28 -20.83 22.60 -35.85
C THR A 28 -20.24 21.31 -35.31
N PRO A 29 -20.94 20.17 -35.31
CA PRO A 29 -20.38 18.90 -34.87
C PRO A 29 -19.16 18.50 -35.71
N ALA A 30 -18.16 17.90 -35.08
CA ALA A 30 -16.98 17.39 -35.77
C ALA A 30 -17.37 16.39 -36.88
N GLU A 31 -16.65 16.41 -37.99
CA GLU A 31 -16.94 15.54 -39.15
C GLU A 31 -16.70 14.06 -38.82
N GLN A 32 -15.66 13.76 -38.05
CA GLN A 32 -15.31 12.39 -37.64
C GLN A 32 -15.54 12.18 -36.16
N HIS A 33 -16.27 11.13 -35.79
CA HIS A 33 -16.56 10.74 -34.41
C HIS A 33 -17.02 11.93 -33.56
N PRO A 34 -18.13 12.57 -33.91
CA PRO A 34 -18.59 13.84 -33.33
C PRO A 34 -19.00 13.75 -31.86
N ILE A 35 -19.14 12.54 -31.32
CA ILE A 35 -19.64 12.29 -29.97
C ILE A 35 -18.51 11.85 -29.06
N ALA A 36 -18.25 12.61 -27.99
CA ALA A 36 -17.33 12.25 -26.93
C ALA A 36 -18.07 11.55 -25.81
N GLN A 37 -17.66 10.37 -25.46
CA GLN A 37 -18.07 9.67 -24.23
C GLN A 37 -17.20 10.14 -23.07
N VAL A 38 -17.78 10.92 -22.14
CA VAL A 38 -17.03 11.58 -21.06
C VAL A 38 -17.29 10.90 -19.72
N VAL A 39 -16.23 10.53 -19.02
CA VAL A 39 -16.27 10.17 -17.60
C VAL A 39 -16.20 11.47 -16.80
N LEU A 40 -17.27 11.75 -16.06
CA LEU A 40 -17.38 12.97 -15.26
C LEU A 40 -16.66 12.83 -13.92
N ASP A 41 -16.00 13.88 -13.46
CA ASP A 41 -15.42 13.97 -12.12
C ASP A 41 -16.50 14.21 -11.06
N VAL A 42 -17.36 13.21 -10.86
CA VAL A 42 -18.46 13.21 -9.89
C VAL A 42 -18.33 11.99 -9.00
N GLN A 43 -18.46 12.20 -7.69
CA GLN A 43 -18.26 11.13 -6.69
C GLN A 43 -19.44 10.16 -6.53
N ALA A 44 -20.50 10.33 -7.28
CA ALA A 44 -21.73 9.54 -7.11
C ALA A 44 -21.57 8.14 -7.73
N LEU A 45 -21.73 7.11 -6.93
CA LEU A 45 -21.57 5.70 -7.37
C LEU A 45 -22.52 5.31 -8.50
N HIS A 46 -23.74 5.86 -8.50
CA HIS A 46 -24.75 5.62 -9.53
C HIS A 46 -24.46 6.34 -10.86
N LEU A 47 -23.48 7.24 -10.92
CA LEU A 47 -23.06 7.96 -12.13
C LEU A 47 -21.78 7.39 -12.74
N GLY A 48 -21.53 6.09 -12.56
CA GLY A 48 -20.33 5.39 -13.02
C GLY A 48 -20.23 5.17 -14.54
N GLN A 49 -21.24 5.54 -15.30
CA GLN A 49 -21.28 5.45 -16.77
C GLN A 49 -20.59 6.65 -17.44
N THR A 50 -20.36 6.56 -18.73
CA THR A 50 -19.98 7.69 -19.57
C THR A 50 -21.20 8.52 -19.97
N PHE A 51 -21.00 9.79 -20.23
CA PHE A 51 -22.02 10.73 -20.70
C PHE A 51 -21.61 11.27 -22.05
N ASP A 52 -22.55 11.35 -22.99
CA ASP A 52 -22.30 11.76 -24.37
C ASP A 52 -22.39 13.28 -24.54
N TYR A 53 -21.39 13.84 -25.22
CA TYR A 53 -21.30 15.26 -25.55
C TYR A 53 -20.87 15.43 -27.01
N PHE A 54 -21.39 16.43 -27.71
CA PHE A 54 -20.87 16.80 -29.02
C PHE A 54 -19.50 17.47 -28.89
N ILE A 55 -18.63 17.18 -29.85
CA ILE A 55 -17.37 17.87 -30.09
C ILE A 55 -17.63 18.93 -31.16
N ASP A 56 -17.26 20.17 -30.91
CA ASP A 56 -17.28 21.23 -31.90
C ASP A 56 -16.13 21.01 -32.89
N GLU A 57 -16.33 21.24 -34.19
CA GLU A 57 -15.33 21.00 -35.24
C GLU A 57 -14.01 21.72 -34.93
N LYS A 58 -14.06 22.96 -34.45
CA LYS A 58 -12.86 23.72 -34.05
C LYS A 58 -12.03 23.06 -32.94
N ASP A 59 -12.64 22.20 -32.12
CA ASP A 59 -11.99 21.51 -31.02
C ASP A 59 -11.70 20.03 -31.37
N SER A 60 -12.01 19.58 -32.61
CA SER A 60 -11.94 18.18 -33.04
C SER A 60 -10.54 17.59 -32.92
N GLU A 61 -9.51 18.33 -33.27
CA GLU A 61 -8.10 17.90 -33.15
C GLU A 61 -7.66 17.77 -31.68
N ALA A 62 -8.08 18.72 -30.83
CA ALA A 62 -7.67 18.75 -29.42
C ALA A 62 -8.50 17.80 -28.52
N ALA A 63 -9.74 17.48 -28.91
CA ALA A 63 -10.66 16.67 -28.10
C ALA A 63 -10.46 15.17 -28.29
N GLN A 64 -9.24 14.68 -28.08
CA GLN A 64 -8.90 13.26 -28.22
C GLN A 64 -9.23 12.44 -26.96
N PRO A 65 -9.40 11.10 -27.07
CA PRO A 65 -9.56 10.23 -25.92
C PRO A 65 -8.39 10.35 -24.94
N GLY A 66 -8.70 10.50 -23.65
CA GLY A 66 -7.73 10.76 -22.57
C GLY A 66 -7.49 12.23 -22.24
N VAL A 67 -8.13 13.13 -22.95
CA VAL A 67 -8.02 14.58 -22.75
C VAL A 67 -9.03 15.06 -21.69
N LEU A 68 -8.63 16.03 -20.89
CA LEU A 68 -9.45 16.66 -19.86
C LEU A 68 -10.33 17.77 -20.47
N VAL A 69 -11.62 17.70 -20.20
CA VAL A 69 -12.63 18.63 -20.69
C VAL A 69 -13.46 19.26 -19.60
N ARG A 70 -14.10 20.38 -19.91
CA ARG A 70 -15.16 21.01 -19.12
C ARG A 70 -16.49 20.84 -19.82
N VAL A 71 -17.47 20.34 -19.09
CA VAL A 71 -18.83 20.10 -19.60
C VAL A 71 -19.88 20.62 -18.63
N ARG A 72 -21.13 20.71 -19.08
CA ARG A 72 -22.28 20.96 -18.22
C ARG A 72 -23.01 19.69 -17.87
N PHE A 73 -23.17 19.45 -16.58
CA PHE A 73 -23.95 18.33 -16.04
C PHE A 73 -24.81 18.79 -14.86
N GLY A 74 -26.13 18.49 -14.87
CA GLY A 74 -27.04 18.88 -13.80
C GLY A 74 -27.10 20.40 -13.55
N GLY A 75 -26.89 21.25 -14.57
CA GLY A 75 -26.82 22.71 -14.44
C GLY A 75 -25.47 23.26 -13.98
N GLN A 76 -24.56 22.42 -13.53
CA GLN A 76 -23.24 22.80 -13.05
C GLN A 76 -22.14 22.55 -14.11
N ARG A 77 -21.01 23.25 -13.97
CA ARG A 77 -19.81 23.02 -14.75
C ARG A 77 -18.97 21.95 -14.06
N VAL A 78 -18.75 20.83 -14.72
CA VAL A 78 -18.00 19.69 -14.20
C VAL A 78 -16.81 19.40 -15.12
N SER A 79 -15.69 18.99 -14.56
CA SER A 79 -14.57 18.44 -15.33
C SER A 79 -14.84 16.98 -15.66
N GLY A 80 -14.27 16.50 -16.75
CA GLY A 80 -14.32 15.10 -17.13
C GLY A 80 -13.18 14.74 -18.07
N VAL A 81 -13.02 13.45 -18.34
CA VAL A 81 -12.05 12.92 -19.30
C VAL A 81 -12.81 12.29 -20.45
N ILE A 82 -12.44 12.62 -21.68
CA ILE A 82 -12.94 11.92 -22.88
C ILE A 82 -12.44 10.49 -22.81
N TRP A 83 -13.38 9.54 -22.71
CA TRP A 83 -13.04 8.11 -22.62
C TRP A 83 -12.90 7.47 -23.98
N ALA A 84 -13.81 7.82 -24.86
CA ALA A 84 -13.83 7.39 -26.26
C ALA A 84 -14.54 8.43 -27.13
N ARG A 85 -14.39 8.32 -28.45
CA ARG A 85 -15.16 9.04 -29.46
C ARG A 85 -15.95 8.05 -30.30
N THR A 86 -17.15 8.42 -30.72
CA THR A 86 -18.07 7.56 -31.49
C THR A 86 -18.91 8.38 -32.45
N ASP A 87 -19.46 7.72 -33.45
CA ASP A 87 -20.41 8.34 -34.42
C ASP A 87 -21.86 8.23 -33.93
N THR A 88 -22.16 7.29 -33.05
CA THR A 88 -23.51 6.98 -32.60
C THR A 88 -23.64 7.11 -31.08
N SER A 89 -24.85 7.40 -30.62
CA SER A 89 -25.22 7.47 -29.19
C SER A 89 -26.63 6.97 -29.00
N ASP A 90 -26.87 6.29 -27.89
CA ASP A 90 -28.22 5.91 -27.44
C ASP A 90 -28.99 7.12 -26.86
N THR A 91 -28.29 8.23 -26.58
CA THR A 91 -28.89 9.46 -26.10
C THR A 91 -29.50 10.23 -27.28
N PRO A 92 -30.77 10.69 -27.19
CA PRO A 92 -31.36 11.49 -28.26
C PRO A 92 -30.51 12.73 -28.58
N ARG A 93 -30.26 12.97 -29.88
CA ARG A 93 -29.39 14.08 -30.33
C ARG A 93 -29.75 15.44 -29.75
N SER A 94 -31.06 15.72 -29.56
CA SER A 94 -31.57 16.95 -28.94
C SER A 94 -31.16 17.11 -27.48
N SER A 95 -30.81 16.06 -26.79
CA SER A 95 -30.38 16.05 -25.38
C SER A 95 -28.85 16.10 -25.21
N ILE A 96 -28.07 15.84 -26.28
CA ILE A 96 -26.62 15.89 -26.26
C ILE A 96 -26.17 17.35 -26.31
N ARG A 97 -25.36 17.78 -25.35
CA ARG A 97 -24.76 19.11 -25.29
C ARG A 97 -23.36 19.11 -25.82
N TYR A 98 -22.83 20.26 -26.24
CA TYR A 98 -21.44 20.41 -26.63
C TYR A 98 -20.51 20.45 -25.41
N ILE A 99 -19.28 20.00 -25.60
CA ILE A 99 -18.17 20.24 -24.68
C ILE A 99 -17.97 21.77 -24.58
N GLU A 100 -17.95 22.33 -23.35
CA GLU A 100 -17.76 23.78 -23.18
C GLU A 100 -16.31 24.20 -23.51
N ARG A 101 -15.35 23.36 -23.16
CA ARG A 101 -13.92 23.66 -23.37
C ARG A 101 -13.05 22.42 -23.21
N VAL A 102 -12.06 22.25 -24.08
CA VAL A 102 -10.90 21.37 -23.86
C VAL A 102 -9.95 22.10 -22.89
N LEU A 103 -9.63 21.46 -21.74
CA LEU A 103 -8.85 22.06 -20.68
C LEU A 103 -7.34 21.92 -20.94
N SER A 104 -6.93 20.78 -21.48
CA SER A 104 -5.56 20.50 -21.88
C SER A 104 -5.60 19.71 -23.19
N PRO A 105 -4.82 20.06 -24.20
CA PRO A 105 -4.71 19.27 -25.43
C PRO A 105 -3.83 18.03 -25.26
N ASP A 106 -3.11 17.90 -24.12
CA ASP A 106 -2.27 16.75 -23.83
C ASP A 106 -3.13 15.58 -23.36
N VAL A 107 -2.81 14.37 -23.80
CA VAL A 107 -3.45 13.13 -23.36
C VAL A 107 -2.97 12.81 -21.94
N LEU A 108 -3.77 13.20 -20.95
CA LEU A 108 -3.43 13.01 -19.54
C LEU A 108 -3.70 11.59 -19.06
N VAL A 109 -4.63 10.88 -19.71
CA VAL A 109 -5.01 9.51 -19.37
C VAL A 109 -4.81 8.64 -20.62
N PRO A 110 -3.61 8.06 -20.80
CA PRO A 110 -3.30 7.20 -21.95
C PRO A 110 -4.27 6.03 -22.08
N ALA A 111 -4.32 5.39 -23.24
CA ALA A 111 -5.23 4.28 -23.53
C ALA A 111 -5.07 3.13 -22.54
N SER A 112 -3.83 2.71 -22.30
CA SER A 112 -3.49 1.67 -21.32
C SER A 112 -3.99 2.00 -19.91
N MET A 113 -3.85 3.25 -19.48
CA MET A 113 -4.33 3.70 -18.17
C MET A 113 -5.88 3.73 -18.09
N ARG A 114 -6.58 4.08 -19.19
CA ARG A 114 -8.05 4.02 -19.24
C ARG A 114 -8.55 2.58 -19.10
N GLU A 115 -7.87 1.63 -19.73
CA GLU A 115 -8.14 0.21 -19.58
C GLU A 115 -7.91 -0.26 -18.14
N ASP A 116 -6.77 0.08 -17.54
CA ASP A 116 -6.44 -0.21 -16.14
C ASP A 116 -7.50 0.33 -15.17
N ILE A 117 -7.90 1.59 -15.33
CA ILE A 117 -8.95 2.22 -14.51
C ILE A 117 -10.26 1.43 -14.63
N GLY A 118 -10.64 1.04 -15.86
CA GLY A 118 -11.82 0.22 -16.08
C GLY A 118 -11.76 -1.16 -15.41
N LEU A 119 -10.61 -1.83 -15.53
CA LEU A 119 -10.35 -3.12 -14.88
C LEU A 119 -10.42 -3.04 -13.35
N VAL A 120 -9.77 -2.04 -12.76
CA VAL A 120 -9.76 -1.83 -11.31
C VAL A 120 -11.15 -1.48 -10.80
N ALA A 121 -11.87 -0.58 -11.48
CA ALA A 121 -13.24 -0.23 -11.13
C ALA A 121 -14.14 -1.47 -11.11
N LYS A 122 -14.07 -2.30 -12.14
CA LYS A 122 -14.83 -3.55 -12.22
C LYS A 122 -14.44 -4.55 -11.13
N ALA A 123 -13.14 -4.72 -10.89
CA ALA A 123 -12.62 -5.69 -9.92
C ALA A 123 -13.00 -5.38 -8.47
N TYR A 124 -13.14 -4.11 -8.13
CA TYR A 124 -13.41 -3.65 -6.76
C TYR A 124 -14.82 -3.05 -6.59
N GLY A 125 -15.67 -3.15 -7.59
CA GLY A 125 -17.03 -2.60 -7.53
C GLY A 125 -17.10 -1.08 -7.43
N GLY A 126 -16.13 -0.39 -8.03
CA GLY A 126 -16.07 1.07 -8.06
C GLY A 126 -16.59 1.67 -9.36
N THR A 127 -16.38 2.99 -9.52
CA THR A 127 -16.61 3.70 -10.77
C THR A 127 -15.30 4.15 -11.38
N ARG A 128 -15.27 4.33 -12.71
CA ARG A 128 -14.11 4.92 -13.41
C ARG A 128 -13.75 6.29 -12.83
N ALA A 129 -14.74 7.11 -12.50
CA ALA A 129 -14.56 8.44 -11.92
C ALA A 129 -13.81 8.39 -10.57
N ASN A 130 -14.18 7.45 -9.69
CA ASN A 130 -13.53 7.30 -8.40
C ASN A 130 -12.08 6.85 -8.53
N ILE A 131 -11.81 5.87 -9.41
CA ILE A 131 -10.43 5.42 -9.67
C ILE A 131 -9.61 6.52 -10.33
N LEU A 132 -10.18 7.23 -11.32
CA LEU A 132 -9.52 8.36 -12.00
C LEU A 132 -9.06 9.44 -11.03
N ARG A 133 -9.87 9.74 -10.02
CA ARG A 133 -9.56 10.72 -8.98
C ARG A 133 -8.37 10.34 -8.09
N PHE A 134 -8.15 9.05 -7.87
CA PHE A 134 -6.96 8.55 -7.18
C PHE A 134 -5.74 8.50 -8.10
N ALA A 135 -5.97 8.20 -9.37
CA ALA A 135 -4.92 7.91 -10.34
C ALA A 135 -4.31 9.17 -10.96
N VAL A 136 -5.09 10.23 -11.13
CA VAL A 136 -4.64 11.49 -11.76
C VAL A 136 -4.62 12.60 -10.71
N PRO A 137 -3.45 13.20 -10.45
CA PRO A 137 -3.35 14.32 -9.52
C PRO A 137 -4.09 15.57 -10.07
N PRO A 138 -4.53 16.49 -9.18
CA PRO A 138 -5.16 17.73 -9.59
C PRO A 138 -4.33 18.51 -10.61
N ARG A 139 -4.97 18.95 -11.67
CA ARG A 139 -4.33 19.66 -12.79
C ARG A 139 -3.70 20.99 -12.36
N VAL A 140 -2.47 21.25 -12.83
CA VAL A 140 -1.75 22.52 -12.65
C VAL A 140 -1.37 23.07 -14.02
N ALA A 141 -2.20 23.99 -14.55
CA ALA A 141 -2.07 24.51 -15.93
C ALA A 141 -0.70 25.17 -16.23
N LYS A 142 -0.07 25.78 -15.22
CA LYS A 142 1.27 26.37 -15.35
C LYS A 142 2.32 25.32 -15.71
N VAL A 143 2.23 24.14 -15.11
CA VAL A 143 3.16 23.03 -15.38
C VAL A 143 3.05 22.54 -16.80
N GLU A 144 1.85 22.43 -17.38
CA GLU A 144 1.65 22.05 -18.77
C GLU A 144 2.29 23.06 -19.74
N THR A 145 2.13 24.36 -19.44
CA THR A 145 2.74 25.42 -20.24
C THR A 145 4.27 25.34 -20.19
N GLU A 146 4.86 25.13 -19.02
CA GLU A 146 6.29 24.97 -18.83
C GLU A 146 6.85 23.77 -19.61
N GLN A 147 6.15 22.62 -19.57
CA GLN A 147 6.57 21.42 -20.29
C GLN A 147 6.49 21.59 -21.83
N ARG A 148 5.44 22.25 -22.34
CA ARG A 148 5.33 22.53 -23.80
C ARG A 148 6.41 23.48 -24.27
N LEU A 149 6.73 24.51 -23.49
CA LEU A 149 7.85 25.39 -23.78
C LEU A 149 9.17 24.61 -23.81
N ALA A 150 9.43 23.76 -22.82
CA ALA A 150 10.63 22.93 -22.77
C ALA A 150 10.71 21.95 -23.96
N ALA A 151 9.60 21.38 -24.41
CA ALA A 151 9.53 20.53 -25.59
C ALA A 151 9.78 21.29 -26.90
N SER A 152 9.29 22.54 -27.01
CA SER A 152 9.50 23.38 -28.19
C SER A 152 10.96 23.79 -28.36
N PHE A 153 11.72 23.97 -27.29
CA PHE A 153 13.16 24.25 -27.34
C PHE A 153 14.02 23.04 -27.73
N ARG A 154 13.47 21.81 -27.65
CA ARG A 154 14.17 20.58 -28.06
C ARG A 154 13.92 20.18 -29.50
N ARG A 155 13.05 20.89 -30.27
CA ARG A 155 12.86 20.67 -31.70
C ARG A 155 14.02 21.32 -32.48
N PRO A 156 14.69 20.59 -33.40
CA PRO A 156 15.61 21.21 -34.36
C PRO A 156 14.83 22.22 -35.21
N VAL A 157 15.36 23.41 -35.32
CA VAL A 157 14.84 24.41 -36.28
C VAL A 157 15.13 23.88 -37.68
N GLY A 158 14.10 23.40 -38.38
CA GLY A 158 14.20 22.97 -39.76
C GLY A 158 13.68 21.55 -40.01
N GLY A 159 12.38 21.40 -40.06
CA GLY A 159 11.71 20.19 -40.52
C GLY A 159 10.23 20.44 -40.67
N SER A 160 9.75 20.47 -41.92
CA SER A 160 8.34 20.44 -42.28
C SER A 160 7.62 19.33 -41.55
N LEU A 161 6.40 19.62 -41.06
CA LEU A 161 5.47 18.67 -40.44
C LEU A 161 5.33 17.43 -41.36
N PRO A 162 5.48 16.21 -40.85
CA PRO A 162 4.96 15.06 -41.54
C PRO A 162 3.44 15.07 -41.48
N ASP A 163 2.83 14.94 -42.60
CA ASP A 163 1.42 14.75 -42.84
C ASP A 163 0.96 13.50 -42.09
N ASN A 164 0.15 13.68 -41.05
CA ASN A 164 -0.28 12.58 -40.14
C ASN A 164 -1.68 12.13 -40.56
N THR A 165 -1.78 11.59 -41.75
CA THR A 165 -2.93 10.76 -42.14
C THR A 165 -2.49 9.29 -42.15
N GLN A 166 -3.13 8.53 -41.27
CA GLN A 166 -3.18 7.05 -41.26
C GLN A 166 -1.81 6.35 -41.10
N ASP A 167 -1.52 5.92 -39.86
CA ASP A 167 -1.40 4.49 -39.60
C ASP A 167 -1.00 4.28 -38.14
N GLY A 168 -1.55 3.24 -37.58
CA GLY A 168 -1.29 2.80 -36.22
C GLY A 168 0.20 2.54 -35.98
N PHE A 169 0.57 2.63 -34.72
CA PHE A 169 1.87 2.34 -34.16
C PHE A 169 2.57 1.09 -34.75
N ALA A 170 3.18 1.21 -35.89
CA ALA A 170 4.16 0.26 -36.41
C ALA A 170 5.02 0.97 -37.47
N GLY A 171 6.28 1.19 -37.18
CA GLY A 171 7.23 1.62 -38.20
C GLY A 171 8.27 2.64 -37.72
N ARG A 172 9.33 2.15 -37.09
CA ARG A 172 10.60 2.92 -36.98
C ARG A 172 11.20 3.09 -38.36
N GLY A 173 11.00 4.25 -38.98
CA GLY A 173 11.75 4.62 -40.15
C GLY A 173 13.20 4.94 -39.77
N THR A 174 14.16 4.34 -40.48
CA THR A 174 15.55 4.78 -40.52
C THR A 174 15.68 5.98 -41.48
N ASN A 175 16.53 6.94 -41.15
CA ASN A 175 16.89 8.01 -42.07
C ASN A 175 17.50 7.46 -43.36
N PRO A 176 17.45 8.18 -44.51
CA PRO A 176 17.99 7.71 -45.79
C PRO A 176 19.50 7.41 -45.79
N ASP A 177 20.24 7.87 -44.80
CA ASP A 177 21.67 7.62 -44.56
C ASP A 177 21.97 6.50 -43.59
N GLY A 178 20.97 5.72 -43.16
CA GLY A 178 21.13 4.59 -42.21
C GLY A 178 21.34 4.99 -40.77
N THR A 179 21.26 6.26 -40.40
CA THR A 179 21.37 6.73 -39.04
C THR A 179 20.00 6.72 -38.36
N LYS A 180 19.91 6.16 -37.18
CA LYS A 180 18.68 6.20 -36.35
C LYS A 180 18.40 7.65 -35.93
N PRO A 181 17.13 8.13 -35.99
CA PRO A 181 16.80 9.47 -35.53
C PRO A 181 17.19 9.63 -34.05
N ALA A 182 17.88 10.71 -33.75
CA ALA A 182 18.23 11.11 -32.38
C ALA A 182 16.97 11.62 -31.63
N GLY A 183 16.04 10.71 -31.38
CA GLY A 183 14.78 10.99 -30.70
C GLY A 183 14.32 9.75 -29.92
N SER A 184 14.51 9.78 -28.61
CA SER A 184 13.95 8.83 -27.62
C SER A 184 14.37 7.35 -27.72
N THR A 185 15.57 7.02 -28.03
CA THR A 185 16.17 5.82 -27.45
C THR A 185 16.66 6.21 -26.07
N PHE A 186 16.02 5.70 -25.00
CA PHE A 186 16.70 5.50 -23.74
C PHE A 186 17.89 4.58 -24.05
N ALA A 187 19.04 5.17 -24.37
CA ALA A 187 20.29 4.45 -24.26
C ALA A 187 20.43 4.14 -22.78
N VAL A 188 20.03 2.93 -22.40
CA VAL A 188 20.28 2.41 -21.04
C VAL A 188 21.77 2.57 -20.85
N ALA A 189 22.17 3.42 -19.90
CA ALA A 189 23.57 3.69 -19.66
C ALA A 189 24.27 2.35 -19.42
N SER A 190 25.48 2.17 -19.92
CA SER A 190 26.26 0.93 -19.73
C SER A 190 26.31 0.48 -18.26
N THR A 191 26.33 1.46 -17.35
CA THR A 191 26.28 1.26 -15.91
C THR A 191 25.01 0.53 -15.42
N VAL A 192 23.83 0.75 -16.01
CA VAL A 192 22.59 0.05 -15.64
C VAL A 192 22.69 -1.42 -16.07
N SER A 193 23.14 -1.68 -17.29
CA SER A 193 23.28 -3.04 -17.82
C SER A 193 24.37 -3.84 -17.10
N GLU A 194 25.50 -3.21 -16.80
CA GLU A 194 26.58 -3.81 -16.01
C GLU A 194 26.13 -4.13 -14.58
N GLY A 195 25.42 -3.18 -13.92
CA GLY A 195 24.82 -3.38 -12.63
C GLY A 195 23.80 -4.51 -12.61
N ALA A 196 22.95 -4.61 -13.64
CA ALA A 196 21.99 -5.69 -13.80
C ALA A 196 22.70 -7.06 -13.93
N ALA A 197 23.77 -7.15 -14.73
CA ALA A 197 24.56 -8.37 -14.87
C ALA A 197 25.28 -8.76 -13.57
N GLN A 198 25.83 -7.81 -12.83
CA GLN A 198 26.45 -8.05 -11.53
C GLN A 198 25.41 -8.53 -10.50
N GLY A 199 24.24 -7.84 -10.45
CA GLY A 199 23.14 -8.21 -9.58
C GLY A 199 22.63 -9.63 -9.88
N TYR A 200 22.52 -10.01 -11.15
CA TYR A 200 22.13 -11.36 -11.56
C TYR A 200 23.07 -12.42 -10.99
N ARG A 201 24.39 -12.23 -11.14
CA ARG A 201 25.40 -13.16 -10.57
C ARG A 201 25.27 -13.27 -9.05
N ARG A 202 25.05 -12.15 -8.36
CA ARG A 202 24.84 -12.15 -6.91
C ARG A 202 23.57 -12.92 -6.52
N LEU A 203 22.46 -12.67 -7.23
CA LEU A 203 21.21 -13.35 -6.89
C LEU A 203 21.25 -14.84 -7.17
N THR A 204 21.81 -15.29 -8.28
CA THR A 204 21.94 -16.71 -8.60
C THR A 204 22.82 -17.47 -7.60
N ALA A 205 23.77 -16.79 -6.95
CA ALA A 205 24.56 -17.36 -5.86
C ALA A 205 23.79 -17.47 -4.54
N ASN A 206 22.71 -16.69 -4.35
CA ASN A 206 22.00 -16.58 -3.08
C ASN A 206 20.59 -17.16 -3.10
N TYR A 207 19.94 -17.24 -4.26
CA TYR A 207 18.54 -17.62 -4.38
C TYR A 207 18.31 -18.64 -5.47
N ALA A 208 17.33 -19.53 -5.26
CA ALA A 208 16.84 -20.45 -6.27
C ALA A 208 15.93 -19.74 -7.28
N ASP A 209 15.79 -20.31 -8.48
CA ASP A 209 14.84 -19.89 -9.53
C ASP A 209 15.00 -18.44 -10.04
N VAL A 210 16.13 -17.79 -9.79
CA VAL A 210 16.43 -16.42 -10.25
C VAL A 210 16.46 -16.33 -11.78
N ASN A 211 16.87 -17.40 -12.47
CA ASN A 211 16.82 -17.50 -13.92
C ASN A 211 15.39 -17.36 -14.45
N VAL A 212 14.40 -17.98 -13.80
CA VAL A 212 12.98 -17.89 -14.20
C VAL A 212 12.48 -16.45 -14.04
N LEU A 213 12.87 -15.77 -12.95
CA LEU A 213 12.54 -14.36 -12.74
C LEU A 213 13.24 -13.46 -13.78
N HIS A 214 14.50 -13.70 -14.07
CA HIS A 214 15.24 -12.95 -15.09
C HIS A 214 14.60 -13.09 -16.46
N ASP A 215 14.25 -14.31 -16.88
CA ASP A 215 13.59 -14.58 -18.16
C ASP A 215 12.21 -13.93 -18.23
N ALA A 216 11.47 -13.89 -17.12
CA ALA A 216 10.21 -13.17 -17.05
C ALA A 216 10.41 -11.66 -17.21
N LEU A 217 11.40 -11.08 -16.52
CA LEU A 217 11.70 -9.65 -16.62
C LEU A 217 12.11 -9.23 -18.04
N THR A 218 12.75 -10.09 -18.79
CA THR A 218 13.16 -9.84 -20.18
C THR A 218 12.09 -10.28 -21.19
N GLY A 219 11.24 -11.25 -20.87
CA GLY A 219 10.16 -11.78 -21.71
C GLY A 219 8.92 -10.87 -21.82
N GLN A 220 7.89 -11.32 -22.57
CA GLN A 220 6.68 -10.54 -22.82
C GLN A 220 5.39 -11.28 -22.41
N ARG A 221 5.47 -12.15 -21.41
CA ARG A 221 4.32 -12.90 -20.90
C ARG A 221 4.12 -12.61 -19.42
N PHE A 222 2.86 -12.57 -19.02
CA PHE A 222 2.55 -12.44 -17.60
C PHE A 222 3.14 -13.59 -16.79
N GLN A 223 3.90 -13.24 -15.76
CA GLN A 223 4.38 -14.13 -14.72
C GLN A 223 4.30 -13.43 -13.37
N SER A 224 4.12 -14.22 -12.33
CA SER A 224 3.93 -13.76 -10.97
C SER A 224 4.90 -14.46 -10.03
N PHE A 225 5.49 -13.70 -9.10
CA PHE A 225 6.52 -14.20 -8.20
C PHE A 225 6.24 -13.80 -6.76
N VAL A 226 6.62 -14.70 -5.85
CA VAL A 226 6.75 -14.44 -4.42
C VAL A 226 8.23 -14.49 -4.09
N PHE A 227 8.78 -13.42 -3.56
CA PHE A 227 10.21 -13.29 -3.31
C PHE A 227 10.46 -13.22 -1.80
N ASP A 228 10.97 -14.30 -1.20
CA ASP A 228 11.38 -14.34 0.20
C ASP A 228 12.78 -13.76 0.34
N SER A 229 12.92 -12.60 0.98
CA SER A 229 14.20 -11.91 1.08
C SER A 229 15.08 -12.49 2.16
N LEU A 230 16.40 -12.61 1.89
CA LEU A 230 17.40 -12.81 2.92
C LEU A 230 17.39 -11.64 3.93
N PRO A 231 17.78 -11.86 5.20
CA PRO A 231 18.01 -10.77 6.12
C PRO A 231 19.22 -9.93 5.69
N GLY A 232 19.19 -8.65 6.04
CA GLY A 232 20.27 -7.74 5.75
C GLY A 232 19.77 -6.33 5.53
N ALA A 233 20.42 -5.34 6.13
CA ALA A 233 19.98 -3.94 6.15
C ALA A 233 19.78 -3.32 4.76
N GLN A 234 20.42 -3.87 3.72
CA GLN A 234 20.34 -3.39 2.34
C GLN A 234 19.94 -4.48 1.34
N GLU A 235 19.49 -5.64 1.79
CA GLU A 235 19.32 -6.80 0.90
C GLU A 235 18.10 -6.60 -0.02
N TRP A 236 16.95 -6.24 0.51
CA TRP A 236 15.77 -6.01 -0.30
C TRP A 236 15.96 -4.87 -1.32
N GLN A 237 16.70 -3.80 -0.95
CA GLN A 237 16.99 -2.69 -1.86
C GLN A 237 17.82 -3.14 -3.05
N ARG A 238 18.85 -3.99 -2.81
CA ARG A 238 19.69 -4.56 -3.87
C ARG A 238 18.89 -5.45 -4.81
N ASN A 239 18.00 -6.28 -4.25
CA ASN A 239 17.13 -7.17 -5.01
C ASN A 239 16.13 -6.38 -5.86
N MET A 240 15.49 -5.37 -5.28
CA MET A 240 14.53 -4.51 -5.96
C MET A 240 15.21 -3.67 -7.05
N ALA A 241 16.35 -3.07 -6.76
CA ALA A 241 17.10 -2.27 -7.73
C ALA A 241 17.57 -3.13 -8.93
N TRP A 242 17.98 -4.39 -8.67
CA TRP A 242 18.31 -5.33 -9.74
C TRP A 242 17.11 -5.62 -10.65
N MET A 243 15.93 -5.88 -10.08
CA MET A 243 14.73 -6.12 -10.88
C MET A 243 14.37 -4.90 -11.75
N VAL A 244 14.44 -3.70 -11.17
CA VAL A 244 14.20 -2.44 -11.90
C VAL A 244 15.22 -2.27 -13.04
N ALA A 245 16.51 -2.47 -12.75
CA ALA A 245 17.57 -2.33 -13.74
C ALA A 245 17.43 -3.36 -14.89
N THR A 246 17.09 -4.60 -14.56
CA THR A 246 16.86 -5.68 -15.53
C THR A 246 15.66 -5.37 -16.43
N ALA A 247 14.52 -4.95 -15.86
CA ALA A 247 13.35 -4.56 -16.62
C ALA A 247 13.66 -3.37 -17.54
N LEU A 248 14.34 -2.35 -17.03
CA LEU A 248 14.73 -1.17 -17.80
C LEU A 248 15.70 -1.51 -18.94
N SER A 249 16.68 -2.40 -18.69
CA SER A 249 17.62 -2.90 -19.71
C SER A 249 16.88 -3.66 -20.83
N ALA A 250 15.77 -4.31 -20.52
CA ALA A 250 14.88 -4.94 -21.49
C ALA A 250 13.90 -3.94 -22.17
N GLY A 251 14.06 -2.64 -21.94
CA GLY A 251 13.21 -1.58 -22.51
C GLY A 251 11.86 -1.41 -21.82
N LYS A 252 11.58 -2.13 -20.73
CA LYS A 252 10.31 -2.13 -20.02
C LYS A 252 10.23 -1.03 -18.97
N ALA A 253 9.03 -0.63 -18.62
CA ALA A 253 8.76 0.20 -17.45
C ALA A 253 8.82 -0.61 -16.15
N ALA A 254 9.04 0.09 -15.03
CA ALA A 254 8.98 -0.51 -13.70
C ALA A 254 8.16 0.37 -12.75
N VAL A 255 7.22 -0.24 -12.06
CA VAL A 255 6.37 0.38 -11.02
C VAL A 255 6.63 -0.34 -9.71
N VAL A 256 7.14 0.38 -8.71
CA VAL A 256 7.51 -0.20 -7.42
C VAL A 256 6.77 0.51 -6.30
N GLU A 257 5.98 -0.25 -5.56
CA GLU A 257 5.30 0.21 -4.36
C GLU A 257 6.06 -0.18 -3.10
N LEU A 258 6.19 0.79 -2.21
CA LEU A 258 6.93 0.68 -0.97
C LEU A 258 6.08 1.13 0.21
N PRO A 259 6.24 0.55 1.41
CA PRO A 259 5.37 0.82 2.55
C PRO A 259 5.39 2.27 3.02
N THR A 260 6.55 2.92 3.03
CA THR A 260 6.72 4.30 3.49
C THR A 260 7.73 5.06 2.63
N MET A 261 7.76 6.39 2.81
CA MET A 261 8.73 7.24 2.11
C MET A 261 10.19 6.95 2.48
N ARG A 262 10.43 6.37 3.64
CA ARG A 262 11.78 5.95 4.04
C ARG A 262 12.31 4.83 3.14
N GLU A 263 11.49 3.81 2.88
CA GLU A 263 11.84 2.74 1.94
C GLU A 263 11.99 3.28 0.50
N VAL A 264 11.20 4.29 0.13
CA VAL A 264 11.37 4.97 -1.18
C VAL A 264 12.73 5.66 -1.28
N GLU A 265 13.16 6.36 -0.23
CA GLU A 265 14.48 6.99 -0.16
C GLU A 265 15.61 5.96 -0.16
N ASP A 266 15.46 4.87 0.60
CA ASP A 266 16.43 3.75 0.66
C ASP A 266 16.59 3.11 -0.74
N LEU A 267 15.48 2.84 -1.44
CA LEU A 267 15.54 2.30 -2.81
C LEU A 267 16.14 3.31 -3.80
N MET A 268 15.74 4.59 -3.70
CA MET A 268 16.31 5.64 -4.56
C MET A 268 17.83 5.76 -4.38
N HIS A 269 18.31 5.65 -3.13
CA HIS A 269 19.74 5.62 -2.85
C HIS A 269 20.43 4.44 -3.56
N MET A 270 19.84 3.26 -3.53
CA MET A 270 20.37 2.07 -4.20
C MET A 270 20.33 2.21 -5.73
N LEU A 271 19.26 2.77 -6.30
CA LEU A 271 19.12 3.00 -7.75
C LEU A 271 20.19 3.97 -8.28
N ARG A 272 20.64 4.94 -7.46
CA ARG A 272 21.77 5.81 -7.83
C ARG A 272 23.07 5.03 -8.06
N ASN A 273 23.29 3.93 -7.36
CA ASN A 273 24.45 3.07 -7.58
C ASN A 273 24.39 2.36 -8.96
N TYR A 274 23.19 2.26 -9.55
CA TYR A 274 22.98 1.79 -10.93
C TYR A 274 23.03 2.96 -11.96
N GLY A 275 23.38 4.17 -11.53
CA GLY A 275 23.43 5.34 -12.39
C GLY A 275 22.07 6.02 -12.64
N LEU A 276 20.99 5.53 -12.03
CA LEU A 276 19.64 6.09 -12.17
C LEU A 276 19.44 7.30 -11.25
N LYS A 277 18.98 8.41 -11.82
CA LYS A 277 18.79 9.68 -11.09
C LYS A 277 17.30 9.95 -10.83
N PRO A 278 16.97 10.57 -9.69
CA PRO A 278 15.59 10.99 -9.45
C PRO A 278 15.18 12.06 -10.47
N PHE A 279 13.92 12.02 -10.91
CA PHE A 279 13.34 13.09 -11.74
C PHE A 279 13.13 14.33 -10.87
N ALA A 280 13.97 15.33 -11.07
CA ALA A 280 14.07 16.52 -10.22
C ALA A 280 14.46 17.76 -11.02
N PRO A 281 14.36 18.99 -10.46
CA PRO A 281 14.84 20.20 -11.06
C PRO A 281 16.33 20.10 -11.44
N ALA A 282 16.67 20.45 -12.66
CA ALA A 282 18.05 20.43 -13.16
C ALA A 282 18.72 21.81 -12.98
N PRO A 283 20.02 21.87 -12.68
CA PRO A 283 20.75 23.14 -12.58
C PRO A 283 20.69 24.00 -13.83
N THR A 284 20.54 23.38 -15.00
CA THR A 284 20.42 24.02 -16.32
C THR A 284 19.00 24.50 -16.64
N GLY A 285 18.07 24.36 -15.68
CA GLY A 285 16.65 24.62 -15.85
C GLY A 285 15.87 23.40 -16.36
N GLY A 286 14.56 23.40 -16.08
CA GLY A 286 13.68 22.27 -16.36
C GLY A 286 13.81 21.12 -15.35
N TRP A 287 13.29 19.95 -15.71
CA TRP A 287 13.31 18.73 -14.90
C TRP A 287 13.95 17.59 -15.68
N MET A 288 14.79 16.82 -15.04
CA MET A 288 15.53 15.69 -15.63
C MET A 288 15.64 14.54 -14.64
N GLY A 289 15.78 13.32 -15.15
CA GLY A 289 16.01 12.11 -14.35
C GLY A 289 15.30 10.90 -14.92
N ASP A 290 15.58 9.74 -14.34
CA ASP A 290 15.18 8.42 -14.82
C ASP A 290 14.08 7.80 -13.95
N VAL A 291 13.96 8.26 -12.71
CA VAL A 291 13.08 7.67 -11.67
C VAL A 291 12.11 8.72 -11.17
N ALA A 292 10.84 8.51 -11.43
CA ALA A 292 9.74 9.31 -10.87
C ALA A 292 9.41 8.82 -9.46
N VAL A 293 9.40 9.74 -8.49
CA VAL A 293 8.91 9.48 -7.14
C VAL A 293 7.49 10.04 -7.02
N LEU A 294 6.49 9.17 -6.80
CA LEU A 294 5.11 9.60 -6.58
C LEU A 294 4.73 9.46 -5.11
N ASN A 295 4.47 10.60 -4.49
CA ASN A 295 3.99 10.69 -3.12
C ASN A 295 2.84 11.70 -3.02
N ALA A 296 1.69 11.25 -2.54
CA ALA A 296 0.52 12.11 -2.40
C ALA A 296 0.55 12.99 -1.14
N GLU A 297 1.34 12.63 -0.12
CA GLU A 297 1.28 13.23 1.20
C GLU A 297 2.20 14.45 1.38
N THR A 298 3.43 14.35 0.90
CA THR A 298 4.46 15.37 1.17
C THR A 298 4.91 16.17 -0.04
N MET A 299 4.57 15.71 -1.26
CA MET A 299 5.00 16.37 -2.48
C MET A 299 4.07 17.57 -2.83
N PRO A 300 4.62 18.76 -3.14
CA PRO A 300 3.83 19.89 -3.62
C PRO A 300 2.99 19.52 -4.84
N ALA A 301 1.78 20.08 -4.94
CA ALA A 301 0.84 19.74 -6.00
C ALA A 301 1.39 19.93 -7.42
N ALA A 302 2.17 21.01 -7.65
CA ALA A 302 2.78 21.27 -8.94
C ALA A 302 3.85 20.22 -9.30
N ASP A 303 4.66 19.80 -8.34
CA ASP A 303 5.74 18.83 -8.56
C ASP A 303 5.15 17.44 -8.76
N ARG A 304 4.12 17.08 -8.00
CA ARG A 304 3.37 15.84 -8.18
C ARG A 304 2.74 15.76 -9.57
N TYR A 305 2.11 16.84 -10.02
CA TYR A 305 1.51 16.90 -11.35
C TYR A 305 2.56 16.83 -12.45
N ARG A 306 3.70 17.51 -12.29
CA ARG A 306 4.82 17.47 -13.24
C ARG A 306 5.42 16.06 -13.35
N THR A 307 5.64 15.41 -12.22
CA THR A 307 6.13 14.03 -12.17
C THR A 307 5.15 13.07 -12.85
N TYR A 308 3.85 13.21 -12.56
CA TYR A 308 2.81 12.43 -13.21
C TYR A 308 2.82 12.63 -14.75
N LEU A 309 2.90 13.88 -15.23
CA LEU A 309 2.95 14.17 -16.67
C LEU A 309 4.18 13.55 -17.33
N ALA A 310 5.34 13.58 -16.69
CA ALA A 310 6.54 12.98 -17.22
C ALA A 310 6.38 11.46 -17.43
N VAL A 311 5.66 10.79 -16.55
CA VAL A 311 5.33 9.36 -16.67
C VAL A 311 4.27 9.14 -17.75
N ALA A 312 3.17 9.91 -17.73
CA ALA A 312 2.06 9.76 -18.68
C ALA A 312 2.49 10.03 -20.14
N LEU A 313 3.47 10.92 -20.33
CA LEU A 313 4.06 11.22 -21.66
C LEU A 313 5.25 10.30 -22.03
N GLY A 314 5.51 9.25 -21.23
CA GLY A 314 6.57 8.28 -21.49
C GLY A 314 8.00 8.81 -21.35
N GLN A 315 8.20 9.97 -20.71
CA GLN A 315 9.53 10.56 -20.50
C GLN A 315 10.31 9.81 -19.41
N VAL A 316 9.61 9.25 -18.42
CA VAL A 316 10.18 8.46 -17.32
C VAL A 316 9.50 7.12 -17.29
N LYS A 317 10.30 6.04 -17.25
CA LYS A 317 9.81 4.65 -17.25
C LYS A 317 9.86 3.96 -15.88
N VAL A 318 10.62 4.48 -14.94
CA VAL A 318 10.72 3.93 -13.58
C VAL A 318 9.94 4.81 -12.63
N VAL A 319 8.96 4.21 -11.94
CA VAL A 319 8.11 4.91 -10.98
C VAL A 319 8.18 4.18 -9.63
N ILE A 320 8.60 4.89 -8.60
CA ILE A 320 8.65 4.37 -7.24
C ILE A 320 7.85 5.28 -6.30
N GLY A 321 7.35 4.74 -5.23
CA GLY A 321 6.64 5.55 -4.24
C GLY A 321 5.79 4.69 -3.31
N THR A 322 4.90 5.36 -2.59
CA THR A 322 3.89 4.69 -1.78
C THR A 322 2.65 4.38 -2.63
N ARG A 323 1.56 3.97 -2.04
CA ARG A 323 0.32 3.55 -2.70
C ARG A 323 -0.09 4.31 -3.99
N ALA A 324 0.23 5.58 -4.11
CA ALA A 324 -0.13 6.37 -5.30
C ALA A 324 0.43 5.79 -6.61
N VAL A 325 1.53 5.04 -6.55
CA VAL A 325 2.19 4.44 -7.73
C VAL A 325 1.39 3.32 -8.36
N MET A 326 0.48 2.67 -7.62
CA MET A 326 -0.30 1.55 -8.16
C MET A 326 -1.12 1.91 -9.42
N TYR A 327 -1.33 3.20 -9.66
CA TYR A 327 -2.02 3.73 -10.84
C TYR A 327 -1.10 4.40 -11.86
N ALA A 328 0.22 4.40 -11.64
CA ALA A 328 1.15 5.07 -12.55
C ALA A 328 0.97 4.57 -14.00
N PRO A 329 0.86 5.48 -14.99
CA PRO A 329 0.70 5.07 -16.39
C PRO A 329 1.89 4.21 -16.86
N VAL A 330 1.59 3.11 -17.55
CA VAL A 330 2.61 2.29 -18.23
C VAL A 330 2.08 1.83 -19.58
N GLU A 331 2.97 1.60 -20.52
CA GLU A 331 2.65 1.06 -21.83
C GLU A 331 3.39 -0.27 -22.05
N GLY A 332 2.64 -1.27 -22.49
CA GLY A 332 3.17 -2.61 -22.74
C GLY A 332 3.61 -3.36 -21.48
N PRO A 333 4.36 -4.45 -21.65
CA PRO A 333 4.84 -5.26 -20.53
C PRO A 333 5.75 -4.47 -19.58
N ALA A 334 5.49 -4.57 -18.28
CA ALA A 334 6.23 -3.83 -17.25
C ALA A 334 6.46 -4.71 -16.01
N LEU A 335 7.42 -4.28 -15.18
CA LEU A 335 7.58 -4.80 -13.82
C LEU A 335 6.62 -4.07 -12.89
N PHE A 336 5.84 -4.82 -12.13
CA PHE A 336 5.03 -4.35 -11.01
C PHE A 336 5.52 -5.05 -9.75
N ALA A 337 6.18 -4.33 -8.86
CA ALA A 337 6.75 -4.90 -7.65
C ALA A 337 6.21 -4.22 -6.40
N ILE A 338 5.94 -5.00 -5.36
CA ILE A 338 5.51 -4.50 -4.05
C ILE A 338 6.43 -5.06 -2.97
N LEU A 339 6.85 -4.18 -2.04
CA LEU A 339 7.64 -4.57 -0.88
C LEU A 339 6.72 -4.69 0.34
N GLU A 340 6.85 -5.81 1.08
CA GLU A 340 6.09 -6.07 2.32
C GLU A 340 4.58 -5.94 2.08
N ASP A 341 4.02 -6.82 1.26
CA ASP A 341 2.62 -6.82 0.87
C ASP A 341 1.64 -6.97 2.05
N ALA A 342 2.12 -7.43 3.22
CA ALA A 342 1.37 -7.41 4.48
C ALA A 342 1.23 -6.01 5.09
N ALA A 343 2.21 -5.14 4.88
CA ALA A 343 2.19 -3.76 5.38
C ALA A 343 1.21 -2.88 4.61
N TYR A 344 0.69 -3.39 3.52
CA TYR A 344 -0.25 -2.73 2.67
C TYR A 344 -1.52 -2.33 3.44
N GLN A 345 -1.95 -1.11 3.23
CA GLN A 345 -3.17 -0.57 3.85
C GLN A 345 -4.15 -0.10 2.79
N ASN A 346 -5.40 -0.52 2.99
CA ASN A 346 -6.49 0.08 2.26
C ASN A 346 -6.68 1.51 2.73
N MET A 347 -6.65 2.46 1.83
CA MET A 347 -6.92 3.82 2.23
C MET A 347 -8.22 4.31 1.65
N ASP A 348 -8.93 4.98 2.44
CA ASP A 348 -9.37 6.35 2.41
C ASP A 348 -10.79 6.56 2.05
N GLY A 349 -11.46 7.30 2.84
CA GLY A 349 -12.61 8.17 2.64
C GLY A 349 -13.59 7.89 1.48
N MET A 350 -13.18 7.15 0.44
CA MET A 350 -13.97 6.95 -0.77
C MET A 350 -13.88 5.52 -1.31
N MET A 351 -15.05 4.91 -1.57
CA MET A 351 -15.12 3.62 -2.28
C MET A 351 -14.49 3.72 -3.68
N PRO A 352 -13.94 2.61 -4.22
CA PRO A 352 -14.09 1.22 -3.75
C PRO A 352 -12.96 0.70 -2.84
N TYR A 353 -12.06 1.52 -2.36
CA TYR A 353 -10.94 1.14 -1.50
C TYR A 353 -10.06 0.00 -2.06
N PRO A 354 -9.55 0.09 -3.29
CA PRO A 354 -8.81 -1.00 -3.90
C PRO A 354 -7.47 -1.18 -3.21
N GLN A 355 -7.03 -2.44 -3.08
CA GLN A 355 -5.74 -2.74 -2.48
C GLN A 355 -4.63 -2.79 -3.54
N ALA A 356 -3.47 -2.24 -3.19
CA ALA A 356 -2.38 -2.08 -4.12
C ALA A 356 -1.83 -3.41 -4.64
N ARG A 357 -1.64 -4.41 -3.78
CA ARG A 357 -1.18 -5.74 -4.19
C ARG A 357 -2.07 -6.33 -5.29
N GLY A 358 -3.39 -6.31 -5.08
CA GLY A 358 -4.36 -6.81 -6.06
C GLY A 358 -4.39 -5.98 -7.34
N VAL A 359 -4.32 -4.65 -7.22
CA VAL A 359 -4.26 -3.73 -8.38
C VAL A 359 -2.99 -3.96 -9.20
N MET A 360 -1.83 -4.03 -8.55
CA MET A 360 -0.55 -4.24 -9.22
C MET A 360 -0.51 -5.59 -9.95
N ARG A 361 -1.01 -6.66 -9.32
CA ARG A 361 -1.07 -7.99 -9.95
C ARG A 361 -2.08 -8.03 -11.11
N LEU A 362 -3.23 -7.38 -10.97
CA LEU A 362 -4.24 -7.28 -12.03
C LEU A 362 -3.67 -6.55 -13.25
N ARG A 363 -2.99 -5.42 -13.04
CA ARG A 363 -2.35 -4.64 -14.09
C ARG A 363 -1.20 -5.40 -14.74
N ALA A 364 -0.34 -6.06 -13.96
CA ALA A 364 0.72 -6.89 -14.51
C ALA A 364 0.17 -7.96 -15.46
N LYS A 365 -0.95 -8.59 -15.09
CA LYS A 365 -1.64 -9.57 -15.96
C LYS A 365 -2.19 -8.93 -17.23
N SER A 366 -2.83 -7.77 -17.13
CA SER A 366 -3.39 -7.04 -18.27
C SER A 366 -2.31 -6.60 -19.27
N HIS A 367 -1.17 -6.15 -18.76
CA HIS A 367 -0.04 -5.69 -19.57
C HIS A 367 0.90 -6.81 -20.07
N GLY A 368 0.64 -8.08 -19.72
CA GLY A 368 1.55 -9.18 -20.03
C GLY A 368 2.93 -9.02 -19.38
N GLY A 369 2.97 -8.34 -18.22
CA GLY A 369 4.18 -8.00 -17.48
C GLY A 369 4.50 -8.97 -16.34
N VAL A 370 5.32 -8.52 -15.40
CA VAL A 370 5.77 -9.31 -14.25
C VAL A 370 5.23 -8.70 -12.97
N PHE A 371 4.64 -9.52 -12.10
CA PHE A 371 4.28 -9.14 -10.74
C PHE A 371 5.23 -9.77 -9.74
N VAL A 372 5.77 -9.01 -8.81
CA VAL A 372 6.62 -9.52 -7.73
C VAL A 372 6.14 -8.99 -6.38
N ALA A 373 5.75 -9.90 -5.49
CA ALA A 373 5.53 -9.61 -4.08
C ALA A 373 6.81 -10.01 -3.31
N MET A 374 7.57 -9.02 -2.86
CA MET A 374 8.79 -9.24 -2.08
C MET A 374 8.52 -8.93 -0.61
N ALA A 375 8.88 -9.85 0.29
CA ALA A 375 8.74 -9.64 1.72
C ALA A 375 9.77 -10.43 2.52
N ASN A 376 10.00 -10.02 3.76
CA ASN A 376 10.68 -10.86 4.75
C ASN A 376 9.71 -11.91 5.31
N ALA A 377 8.46 -11.52 5.53
CA ALA A 377 7.40 -12.42 6.00
C ALA A 377 6.38 -12.67 4.90
N ARG A 378 6.28 -13.92 4.44
CA ARG A 378 5.33 -14.35 3.42
C ARG A 378 3.89 -14.24 3.94
N THR A 379 3.00 -13.61 3.16
CA THR A 379 1.58 -13.54 3.49
C THR A 379 0.85 -14.85 3.15
N PRO A 380 -0.27 -15.17 3.81
CA PRO A 380 -1.14 -16.27 3.40
C PRO A 380 -1.63 -16.13 1.96
N GLN A 381 -1.82 -14.91 1.47
CA GLN A 381 -2.15 -14.65 0.06
C GLN A 381 -1.02 -15.07 -0.87
N SER A 382 0.22 -14.69 -0.56
CA SER A 382 1.41 -15.10 -1.33
C SER A 382 1.65 -16.61 -1.24
N GLN A 383 1.39 -17.20 -0.07
CA GLN A 383 1.44 -18.67 0.09
C GLN A 383 0.40 -19.37 -0.78
N TRP A 384 -0.85 -18.90 -0.76
CA TRP A 384 -1.92 -19.42 -1.61
C TRP A 384 -1.60 -19.32 -3.10
N GLU A 385 -1.08 -18.17 -3.54
CA GLU A 385 -0.69 -17.97 -4.93
C GLU A 385 0.51 -18.84 -5.35
N ASN A 386 1.37 -19.23 -4.42
CA ASN A 386 2.50 -20.12 -4.71
C ASN A 386 2.11 -21.60 -4.72
N THR A 387 1.38 -22.07 -3.71
CA THR A 387 1.06 -23.49 -3.55
C THR A 387 -0.30 -23.88 -4.14
N GLY A 388 -1.16 -22.92 -4.43
CA GLY A 388 -2.54 -23.15 -4.84
C GLY A 388 -3.45 -23.62 -3.70
N PRO A 389 -4.73 -23.81 -4.01
CA PRO A 389 -5.63 -24.51 -3.11
C PRO A 389 -5.15 -25.95 -2.98
N GLY A 390 -5.00 -26.46 -1.79
CA GLY A 390 -4.55 -27.82 -1.51
C GLY A 390 -5.49 -28.93 -2.05
N THR A 391 -6.46 -28.59 -2.90
CA THR A 391 -7.36 -29.48 -3.61
C THR A 391 -7.22 -29.26 -5.12
N VAL A 392 -6.96 -30.34 -5.81
CA VAL A 392 -6.55 -30.46 -7.22
C VAL A 392 -7.59 -30.03 -8.26
N GLU A 393 -8.78 -29.61 -7.88
CA GLU A 393 -9.94 -29.58 -8.81
C GLU A 393 -10.12 -28.29 -9.60
N THR A 394 -9.45 -27.20 -9.26
CA THR A 394 -9.44 -26.00 -10.09
C THR A 394 -8.04 -25.42 -10.21
N PRO A 395 -7.34 -25.62 -11.35
CA PRO A 395 -6.08 -24.96 -11.59
C PRO A 395 -6.35 -23.46 -11.63
N VAL A 396 -5.94 -22.75 -10.57
CA VAL A 396 -5.89 -21.30 -10.61
C VAL A 396 -4.83 -20.94 -11.63
N SER A 397 -5.24 -20.50 -12.80
CA SER A 397 -4.31 -20.07 -13.84
C SER A 397 -3.48 -18.92 -13.29
N GLY A 398 -2.18 -19.10 -13.16
CA GLY A 398 -1.24 -18.09 -12.72
C GLY A 398 -0.73 -18.28 -11.30
N TYR A 399 -0.20 -19.47 -10.99
CA TYR A 399 0.61 -19.68 -9.78
C TYR A 399 1.81 -18.75 -9.78
N SER A 400 2.12 -18.19 -8.61
CA SER A 400 3.35 -17.43 -8.42
C SER A 400 4.52 -18.39 -8.20
N THR A 401 5.60 -18.21 -8.95
CA THR A 401 6.87 -18.91 -8.70
C THR A 401 7.52 -18.31 -7.45
N ALA A 402 8.00 -19.14 -6.56
CA ALA A 402 8.68 -18.66 -5.35
C ALA A 402 10.20 -18.54 -5.60
N ILE A 403 10.76 -17.39 -5.26
CA ILE A 403 12.19 -17.14 -5.20
C ILE A 403 12.62 -17.29 -3.74
N HIS A 404 13.40 -18.32 -3.44
CA HIS A 404 13.81 -18.66 -2.08
C HIS A 404 15.32 -18.52 -1.91
N PRO A 405 15.78 -18.11 -0.71
CA PRO A 405 17.18 -18.19 -0.38
C PRO A 405 17.72 -19.64 -0.43
N LEU A 406 18.93 -19.80 -0.94
CA LEU A 406 19.65 -21.05 -0.84
C LEU A 406 20.09 -21.29 0.62
N ALA A 407 20.19 -22.55 1.04
CA ALA A 407 20.42 -22.93 2.44
C ALA A 407 21.72 -22.36 3.04
N SER A 408 22.82 -22.36 2.27
CA SER A 408 24.10 -21.83 2.76
C SER A 408 24.07 -20.30 2.93
N PRO A 409 23.68 -19.49 1.92
CA PRO A 409 23.52 -18.05 2.11
C PRO A 409 22.55 -17.70 3.21
N LEU A 410 21.45 -18.44 3.35
CA LEU A 410 20.46 -18.22 4.42
C LEU A 410 21.08 -18.40 5.79
N LYS A 411 21.81 -19.48 6.00
CA LYS A 411 22.50 -19.78 7.26
C LYS A 411 23.53 -18.70 7.60
N ASP A 412 24.27 -18.22 6.62
CA ASP A 412 25.33 -17.23 6.81
C ASP A 412 24.78 -15.83 7.08
N ALA A 413 23.68 -15.45 6.40
CA ALA A 413 23.06 -14.15 6.52
C ALA A 413 22.19 -13.99 7.77
N THR A 414 21.55 -15.09 8.24
CA THR A 414 20.67 -15.03 9.39
C THR A 414 21.46 -14.81 10.68
N PRO A 415 21.12 -13.82 11.53
CA PRO A 415 21.72 -13.70 12.84
C PRO A 415 21.42 -14.91 13.71
N TRP A 416 22.15 -15.09 14.80
CA TRP A 416 21.85 -16.14 15.77
C TRP A 416 20.59 -15.76 16.56
N VAL A 417 19.42 -16.27 16.16
CA VAL A 417 18.14 -15.99 16.82
C VAL A 417 17.89 -16.97 17.96
N ARG A 418 17.58 -16.45 19.16
CA ARG A 418 17.26 -17.24 20.34
C ARG A 418 15.92 -16.80 20.91
N TRP A 419 15.07 -17.77 21.20
CA TRP A 419 13.80 -17.52 21.91
C TRP A 419 13.98 -17.77 23.40
N LEU A 420 14.06 -16.69 24.17
CA LEU A 420 14.20 -16.72 25.63
C LEU A 420 12.82 -16.70 26.28
N ASN A 421 12.09 -17.77 26.11
CA ASN A 421 10.85 -18.03 26.83
C ASN A 421 11.17 -18.59 28.23
N ARG A 422 10.13 -18.84 29.03
CA ARG A 422 10.28 -19.29 30.41
C ARG A 422 11.03 -20.64 30.50
N ASP A 423 10.71 -21.58 29.61
CA ASP A 423 11.29 -22.91 29.62
C ASP A 423 12.77 -22.86 29.26
N GLU A 424 13.15 -22.08 28.26
CA GLU A 424 14.54 -21.86 27.89
C GLU A 424 15.34 -21.17 29.00
N LEU A 425 14.74 -20.14 29.65
CA LEU A 425 15.37 -19.48 30.80
C LEU A 425 15.55 -20.42 31.98
N ALA A 426 14.60 -21.33 32.22
CA ALA A 426 14.73 -22.36 33.25
C ALA A 426 15.84 -23.35 32.89
N ARG A 427 15.93 -23.78 31.63
CA ARG A 427 17.01 -24.66 31.12
C ARG A 427 18.40 -24.01 31.26
N LEU A 428 18.48 -22.70 31.08
CA LEU A 428 19.72 -21.92 31.25
C LEU A 428 20.03 -21.56 32.72
N ALA A 429 19.17 -21.95 33.67
CA ALA A 429 19.24 -21.58 35.06
C ALA A 429 19.37 -20.03 35.26
N ASP A 430 18.63 -19.24 34.44
CA ASP A 430 18.68 -17.79 34.54
C ASP A 430 18.11 -17.33 35.89
N PRO A 431 18.85 -16.52 36.69
CA PRO A 431 18.41 -16.11 38.02
C PRO A 431 17.25 -15.13 38.00
N SER A 432 16.93 -14.57 36.84
CA SER A 432 15.94 -13.53 36.67
C SER A 432 14.70 -13.99 35.84
N ILE A 433 14.33 -15.28 35.94
CA ILE A 433 13.14 -15.80 35.28
C ILE A 433 11.92 -14.94 35.65
N GLY A 434 11.23 -14.42 34.64
CA GLY A 434 10.07 -13.53 34.80
C GLY A 434 10.41 -12.03 34.85
N ALA A 435 11.69 -11.67 34.79
CA ALA A 435 12.08 -10.30 34.48
C ALA A 435 11.75 -9.99 33.00
N ARG A 436 11.40 -8.74 32.73
CA ARG A 436 11.11 -8.27 31.36
C ARG A 436 12.33 -8.39 30.46
N VAL A 437 13.51 -8.06 30.98
CA VAL A 437 14.80 -8.28 30.33
C VAL A 437 15.60 -9.24 31.20
N PRO A 438 15.70 -10.53 30.87
CA PRO A 438 16.40 -11.53 31.65
C PRO A 438 17.92 -11.30 31.69
N HIS A 439 18.61 -11.81 32.71
CA HIS A 439 20.05 -11.67 32.84
C HIS A 439 20.82 -12.21 31.62
N THR A 440 20.37 -13.32 31.06
CA THR A 440 20.92 -13.87 29.81
C THR A 440 20.82 -12.86 28.66
N ALA A 441 19.75 -12.12 28.54
CA ALA A 441 19.59 -11.09 27.52
C ALA A 441 20.53 -9.90 27.81
N VAL A 442 20.59 -9.43 29.05
CA VAL A 442 21.50 -8.34 29.45
C VAL A 442 22.94 -8.66 29.07
N ARG A 443 23.40 -9.88 29.37
CA ARG A 443 24.76 -10.32 29.02
C ARG A 443 25.04 -10.29 27.52
N VAL A 444 24.08 -10.75 26.69
CA VAL A 444 24.22 -10.76 25.22
C VAL A 444 24.27 -9.32 24.69
N LEU A 445 23.36 -8.46 25.17
CA LEU A 445 23.28 -7.07 24.73
C LEU A 445 24.50 -6.26 25.19
N SER A 446 25.00 -6.48 26.42
CA SER A 446 26.23 -5.80 26.92
C SER A 446 27.43 -6.16 26.05
N LYS A 447 27.59 -7.43 25.67
CA LYS A 447 28.67 -7.85 24.78
C LYS A 447 28.54 -7.22 23.38
N ALA A 448 27.33 -7.13 22.84
CA ALA A 448 27.06 -6.51 21.53
C ALA A 448 27.38 -5.01 21.55
N LEU A 449 27.08 -4.32 22.65
CA LEU A 449 27.38 -2.90 22.85
C LEU A 449 28.87 -2.57 22.85
N GLU A 450 29.75 -3.51 23.11
CA GLU A 450 31.21 -3.29 23.01
C GLU A 450 31.64 -2.95 21.57
N SER A 451 30.90 -3.40 20.57
CA SER A 451 31.25 -3.29 19.15
C SER A 451 30.33 -2.41 18.32
N GLY A 452 29.20 -1.93 18.88
CA GLY A 452 28.29 -1.05 18.14
C GLY A 452 26.88 -0.97 18.72
N PRO A 453 25.90 -0.45 17.94
CA PRO A 453 24.55 -0.21 18.43
C PRO A 453 23.74 -1.51 18.57
N VAL A 454 22.81 -1.52 19.54
CA VAL A 454 21.80 -2.56 19.70
C VAL A 454 20.39 -1.98 19.51
N LEU A 455 19.50 -2.76 18.90
CA LEU A 455 18.11 -2.39 18.68
C LEU A 455 17.19 -3.18 19.62
N LEU A 456 16.33 -2.48 20.32
CA LEU A 456 15.24 -3.07 21.11
C LEU A 456 13.93 -2.71 20.44
N SER A 457 13.31 -3.70 19.83
CA SER A 457 11.98 -3.58 19.20
C SER A 457 10.91 -3.77 20.26
N ILE A 458 10.06 -2.77 20.45
CA ILE A 458 8.92 -2.79 21.37
C ILE A 458 7.61 -2.76 20.59
N PRO A 459 6.54 -3.44 21.05
CA PRO A 459 5.35 -3.62 20.23
C PRO A 459 4.55 -2.33 19.99
N GLN A 460 4.61 -1.37 20.92
CA GLN A 460 3.87 -0.11 20.81
C GLN A 460 4.49 1.00 21.66
N ASP A 461 4.13 2.22 21.29
CA ASP A 461 4.68 3.46 21.83
C ASP A 461 4.01 3.92 23.13
N ASN A 462 2.68 3.83 23.16
CA ASN A 462 1.89 4.24 24.31
C ASN A 462 2.05 3.25 25.46
N VAL A 463 2.09 3.80 26.67
CA VAL A 463 2.05 2.97 27.89
C VAL A 463 0.77 2.13 27.87
N SER A 464 0.88 0.86 27.60
CA SER A 464 -0.22 -0.07 27.83
C SER A 464 -0.04 -0.71 29.19
N GLU A 465 -1.10 -0.63 29.99
CA GLU A 465 -1.17 -1.33 31.25
C GLU A 465 -1.70 -2.74 31.00
N THR A 466 -0.93 -3.73 31.37
CA THR A 466 -1.37 -5.13 31.36
C THR A 466 -1.27 -5.71 32.76
N LEU A 467 -1.97 -6.81 32.99
CA LEU A 467 -2.00 -7.46 34.27
C LEU A 467 -1.19 -8.76 34.26
N SER A 468 -0.31 -8.93 35.24
CA SER A 468 0.41 -10.18 35.46
C SER A 468 0.17 -10.71 36.88
N CYS A 469 0.35 -12.03 37.07
CA CYS A 469 0.31 -12.62 38.41
C CYS A 469 1.44 -12.05 39.27
N ALA A 470 1.11 -11.59 40.48
CA ALA A 470 2.11 -10.99 41.36
C ALA A 470 3.21 -11.99 41.82
N LYS A 471 2.92 -13.30 41.81
CA LYS A 471 3.84 -14.35 42.27
C LYS A 471 4.67 -14.96 41.15
N CYS A 472 4.04 -15.45 40.08
CA CYS A 472 4.74 -16.17 39.02
C CYS A 472 4.95 -15.37 37.76
N HIS A 473 4.53 -14.10 37.73
CA HIS A 473 4.65 -13.16 36.65
C HIS A 473 4.00 -13.58 35.31
N ARG A 474 3.28 -14.70 35.27
CA ARG A 474 2.47 -15.06 34.10
C ARG A 474 1.40 -14.02 33.87
N GLN A 475 1.13 -13.78 32.63
CA GLN A 475 0.08 -12.85 32.24
C GLN A 475 -1.30 -13.35 32.75
N VAL A 476 -2.10 -12.42 33.20
CA VAL A 476 -3.46 -12.68 33.68
C VAL A 476 -4.37 -12.91 32.47
N ARG A 477 -5.09 -14.03 32.51
CA ARG A 477 -6.04 -14.44 31.48
C ARG A 477 -7.44 -14.57 32.03
N CYS A 478 -8.43 -14.32 31.18
CA CYS A 478 -9.83 -14.55 31.50
C CYS A 478 -10.09 -16.04 31.68
N ALA A 479 -10.76 -16.40 32.80
CA ALA A 479 -11.15 -17.78 33.06
C ALA A 479 -12.19 -18.32 32.06
N LYS A 480 -12.96 -17.40 31.40
CA LYS A 480 -14.05 -17.75 30.46
C LYS A 480 -13.57 -17.97 29.03
N CYS A 481 -12.69 -17.12 28.53
CA CYS A 481 -12.29 -17.13 27.11
C CYS A 481 -10.77 -17.03 26.88
N SER A 482 -9.98 -17.09 27.97
CA SER A 482 -8.52 -16.95 27.94
C SER A 482 -8.01 -15.61 27.40
N GLY A 483 -8.88 -14.64 27.13
CA GLY A 483 -8.52 -13.30 26.66
C GLY A 483 -7.78 -12.47 27.71
N PRO A 484 -7.13 -11.36 27.33
CA PRO A 484 -6.40 -10.49 28.25
C PRO A 484 -7.36 -9.74 29.16
N LEU A 485 -6.96 -9.60 30.43
CA LEU A 485 -7.67 -8.75 31.37
C LEU A 485 -7.05 -7.37 31.43
N GLN A 486 -7.89 -6.34 31.50
CA GLN A 486 -7.48 -4.94 31.64
C GLN A 486 -8.21 -4.25 32.75
N LEU A 487 -7.62 -3.23 33.35
CA LEU A 487 -8.30 -2.34 34.26
C LEU A 487 -9.26 -1.43 33.49
N PRO A 488 -10.48 -1.17 34.05
CA PRO A 488 -11.37 -0.17 33.47
C PRO A 488 -10.72 1.21 33.43
N ALA A 489 -11.08 2.01 32.39
CA ALA A 489 -10.59 3.38 32.26
C ALA A 489 -11.07 4.26 33.44
N ASP A 490 -12.27 4.01 33.95
CA ASP A 490 -12.74 4.61 35.17
C ASP A 490 -12.13 3.85 36.36
N ARG A 491 -11.14 4.48 37.02
CA ARG A 491 -10.44 3.92 38.19
C ARG A 491 -11.34 3.75 39.46
N ARG A 492 -12.60 4.16 39.41
CA ARG A 492 -13.56 3.92 40.51
C ARG A 492 -13.98 2.45 40.56
N ASP A 493 -14.03 1.75 39.43
CA ASP A 493 -14.20 0.31 39.39
C ASP A 493 -12.82 -0.35 39.21
N SER A 494 -12.26 -0.93 40.25
CA SER A 494 -10.95 -1.59 40.22
C SER A 494 -11.00 -3.03 39.70
N THR A 495 -12.19 -3.54 39.33
CA THR A 495 -12.37 -4.94 38.92
C THR A 495 -11.90 -5.10 37.46
N PRO A 496 -10.83 -5.89 37.21
CA PRO A 496 -10.37 -6.13 35.84
C PRO A 496 -11.45 -6.80 34.99
N ARG A 497 -11.53 -6.39 33.69
CA ARG A 497 -12.47 -6.97 32.73
C ARG A 497 -11.73 -7.57 31.53
N CYS A 498 -12.30 -8.61 30.98
CA CYS A 498 -11.75 -9.23 29.78
C CYS A 498 -11.96 -8.31 28.56
N ARG A 499 -10.88 -8.06 27.83
CA ARG A 499 -10.92 -7.24 26.60
C ARG A 499 -11.70 -7.91 25.47
N TRP A 500 -11.80 -9.24 25.47
CA TRP A 500 -12.49 -9.98 24.42
C TRP A 500 -13.97 -10.20 24.71
N CYS A 501 -14.31 -10.72 25.89
CA CYS A 501 -15.69 -11.11 26.22
C CYS A 501 -16.36 -10.21 27.25
N GLY A 502 -15.71 -9.16 27.74
CA GLY A 502 -16.26 -8.23 28.74
C GLY A 502 -16.42 -8.81 30.18
N ALA A 503 -16.16 -10.09 30.38
CA ALA A 503 -16.36 -10.73 31.70
C ALA A 503 -15.49 -10.08 32.77
N ALA A 504 -16.09 -9.79 33.95
CA ALA A 504 -15.35 -9.29 35.11
C ALA A 504 -14.52 -10.42 35.75
N ALA A 505 -13.30 -10.11 36.17
CA ALA A 505 -12.39 -11.05 36.82
C ALA A 505 -12.61 -11.09 38.34
N ILE A 506 -13.79 -11.51 38.76
CA ILE A 506 -14.14 -11.67 40.18
C ILE A 506 -13.48 -12.95 40.66
N ASN A 507 -12.80 -12.89 41.83
CA ASN A 507 -12.13 -14.05 42.48
C ASN A 507 -11.14 -14.78 41.55
N TRP A 508 -10.42 -14.03 40.73
CA TRP A 508 -9.45 -14.61 39.80
C TRP A 508 -8.32 -15.33 40.54
N LYS A 509 -7.97 -16.52 40.05
CA LYS A 509 -6.82 -17.31 40.52
C LYS A 509 -5.89 -17.59 39.33
N CYS A 510 -4.60 -17.46 39.54
CA CYS A 510 -3.60 -17.76 38.52
C CYS A 510 -3.65 -19.25 38.14
N PRO A 511 -3.91 -19.62 36.91
CA PRO A 511 -3.96 -21.02 36.50
C PRO A 511 -2.61 -21.73 36.61
N GLY A 512 -1.50 -20.98 36.67
CA GLY A 512 -0.17 -21.55 36.79
C GLY A 512 0.36 -21.75 38.18
N CYS A 513 -0.10 -20.98 39.19
CA CYS A 513 0.44 -21.06 40.56
C CYS A 513 -0.61 -20.84 41.67
N GLY A 514 -1.89 -20.71 41.34
CA GLY A 514 -2.99 -20.53 42.29
C GLY A 514 -3.04 -19.17 43.01
N HIS A 515 -2.09 -18.27 42.76
CA HIS A 515 -2.03 -16.97 43.45
C HIS A 515 -3.17 -16.04 42.97
N GLU A 516 -3.71 -15.25 43.91
CA GLU A 516 -4.92 -14.44 43.69
C GLU A 516 -4.66 -12.96 43.41
N ARG A 517 -3.41 -12.49 43.58
CA ARG A 517 -3.06 -11.09 43.36
C ARG A 517 -2.50 -10.86 41.97
N MET A 518 -2.96 -9.76 41.36
CA MET A 518 -2.46 -9.25 40.10
C MET A 518 -1.55 -8.04 40.35
N ARG A 519 -0.59 -7.83 39.46
CA ARG A 519 0.20 -6.60 39.38
C ARG A 519 0.01 -5.95 38.03
N VAL A 520 0.03 -4.62 37.99
CA VAL A 520 0.05 -3.86 36.75
C VAL A 520 1.47 -3.85 36.20
N VAL A 521 1.63 -4.23 34.95
CA VAL A 521 2.88 -4.08 34.19
C VAL A 521 2.65 -3.00 33.14
N ARG A 522 3.49 -1.99 33.14
CA ARG A 522 3.46 -0.90 32.15
C ARG A 522 4.47 -1.19 31.07
N VAL A 523 4.00 -1.20 29.82
CA VAL A 523 4.81 -1.44 28.63
C VAL A 523 4.70 -0.21 27.74
N GLY A 524 5.84 0.33 27.30
CA GLY A 524 5.91 1.51 26.44
C GLY A 524 7.33 2.04 26.32
N ALA A 525 7.58 2.94 25.36
CA ALA A 525 8.93 3.42 25.03
C ALA A 525 9.63 4.10 26.21
N ALA A 526 8.97 5.07 26.83
CA ALA A 526 9.56 5.85 27.93
C ALA A 526 9.86 4.99 29.17
N GLY A 527 8.95 4.08 29.55
CA GLY A 527 9.16 3.15 30.67
C GLY A 527 10.31 2.19 30.40
N THR A 528 10.44 1.72 29.16
CA THR A 528 11.55 0.87 28.71
C THR A 528 12.87 1.61 28.81
N ALA A 529 12.94 2.85 28.37
CA ALA A 529 14.17 3.65 28.46
C ALA A 529 14.63 3.82 29.91
N ALA A 530 13.73 4.14 30.84
CA ALA A 530 14.06 4.29 32.24
C ALA A 530 14.58 2.98 32.89
N GLU A 531 13.94 1.84 32.54
CA GLU A 531 14.37 0.50 33.00
C GLU A 531 15.77 0.16 32.49
N LEU A 532 16.01 0.40 31.19
CA LEU A 532 17.31 0.09 30.54
C LEU A 532 18.44 0.98 31.00
N ALA A 533 18.19 2.26 31.30
CA ALA A 533 19.18 3.15 31.89
C ALA A 533 19.73 2.62 33.21
N GLY A 534 18.91 1.89 33.98
CA GLY A 534 19.35 1.21 35.18
C GLY A 534 20.20 -0.04 34.92
N LEU A 535 19.91 -0.77 33.81
CA LEU A 535 20.60 -2.00 33.44
C LEU A 535 21.94 -1.75 32.71
N PHE A 536 22.01 -0.72 31.86
CA PHE A 536 23.15 -0.40 31.01
C PHE A 536 23.66 1.03 31.31
N ARG A 537 24.33 1.16 32.46
CA ARG A 537 24.81 2.45 32.94
C ARG A 537 25.84 3.09 31.98
N GLY A 538 25.64 4.37 31.68
CA GLY A 538 26.57 5.14 30.84
C GLY A 538 26.43 4.91 29.32
N VAL A 539 25.48 4.06 28.86
CA VAL A 539 25.22 3.85 27.44
C VAL A 539 24.13 4.82 26.97
N PRO A 540 24.36 5.60 25.89
CA PRO A 540 23.33 6.47 25.30
C PRO A 540 22.10 5.68 24.86
N VAL A 541 20.90 6.24 25.10
CA VAL A 541 19.62 5.64 24.69
C VAL A 541 18.94 6.59 23.70
N VAL A 542 18.54 6.06 22.55
CA VAL A 542 17.80 6.75 21.50
C VAL A 542 16.41 6.15 21.38
N LEU A 543 15.37 7.00 21.40
CA LEU A 543 13.97 6.60 21.21
C LEU A 543 13.51 7.01 19.82
N SER A 544 12.89 6.08 19.09
CA SER A 544 12.30 6.34 17.78
C SER A 544 10.91 5.71 17.68
N SER A 545 9.89 6.54 17.60
CA SER A 545 8.50 6.08 17.63
C SER A 545 7.56 7.14 17.09
N LYS A 546 6.28 6.83 16.96
CA LYS A 546 5.27 7.79 16.49
C LYS A 546 5.15 9.01 17.40
N THR A 547 5.24 8.84 18.73
CA THR A 547 5.09 9.95 19.70
C THR A 547 6.38 10.70 19.96
N GLN A 548 7.54 10.01 19.90
CA GLN A 548 8.86 10.63 20.12
C GLN A 548 9.47 11.23 18.85
N GLY A 549 8.88 10.92 17.70
CA GLY A 549 9.39 11.28 16.38
C GLY A 549 10.27 10.19 15.76
N LEU A 550 10.33 10.20 14.44
CA LEU A 550 11.17 9.30 13.65
C LEU A 550 12.62 9.75 13.69
N VAL A 551 13.49 8.94 14.28
CA VAL A 551 14.94 9.06 14.12
C VAL A 551 15.31 8.28 12.84
N ARG A 552 15.81 8.97 11.82
CA ARG A 552 16.13 8.34 10.53
C ARG A 552 17.37 7.46 10.60
N ASP A 553 18.44 7.99 11.14
CA ASP A 553 19.75 7.37 11.15
C ASP A 553 20.41 7.46 12.51
N VAL A 554 21.20 6.46 12.85
CA VAL A 554 22.08 6.44 14.03
C VAL A 554 23.50 6.07 13.62
N ALA A 555 24.49 6.57 14.34
CA ALA A 555 25.88 6.23 14.09
C ALA A 555 26.20 4.78 14.50
N CYS A 556 27.10 4.11 13.78
CA CYS A 556 27.60 2.78 14.15
C CYS A 556 28.59 2.87 15.31
N GLN A 557 28.05 3.13 16.52
CA GLN A 557 28.80 3.24 17.78
C GLN A 557 27.95 2.67 18.93
N PRO A 558 28.56 2.35 20.09
CA PRO A 558 27.82 1.84 21.24
C PRO A 558 26.66 2.74 21.67
N MET A 559 25.43 2.25 21.49
CA MET A 559 24.21 2.88 21.94
C MET A 559 23.05 1.90 21.95
N ILE A 560 22.03 2.20 22.72
CA ILE A 560 20.75 1.47 22.74
C ILE A 560 19.72 2.26 21.94
N VAL A 561 19.16 1.64 20.93
CA VAL A 561 18.03 2.17 20.16
C VAL A 561 16.78 1.44 20.57
N ILE A 562 15.74 2.18 21.01
CA ILE A 562 14.43 1.63 21.30
C ILE A 562 13.49 2.13 20.20
N ALA A 563 12.89 1.22 19.47
CA ALA A 563 12.00 1.58 18.38
C ALA A 563 10.72 0.75 18.35
N THR A 564 9.64 1.37 17.88
CA THR A 564 8.41 0.66 17.53
C THR A 564 8.46 0.21 16.06
N PRO A 565 7.65 -0.80 15.65
CA PRO A 565 7.63 -1.29 14.28
C PRO A 565 7.45 -0.16 13.25
N GLY A 566 8.35 -0.13 12.27
CA GLY A 566 8.37 0.90 11.23
C GLY A 566 9.16 2.17 11.57
N PHE A 567 9.63 2.30 12.80
CA PHE A 567 10.42 3.46 13.26
C PHE A 567 11.89 3.11 13.56
N GLU A 568 12.37 1.93 13.19
CA GLU A 568 13.74 1.48 13.41
C GLU A 568 14.72 2.35 12.62
N PRO A 569 15.66 3.10 13.28
CA PRO A 569 16.67 3.89 12.58
C PRO A 569 17.61 3.05 11.72
N ARG A 570 18.13 3.61 10.64
CA ARG A 570 19.20 2.98 9.86
C ARG A 570 20.55 3.26 10.52
N VAL A 571 21.41 2.25 10.62
CA VAL A 571 22.77 2.45 11.09
C VAL A 571 23.63 3.01 9.96
N ARG A 572 24.41 4.03 10.24
CA ARG A 572 25.35 4.63 9.29
C ARG A 572 26.80 4.48 9.80
N PRO A 573 27.74 4.13 8.89
CA PRO A 573 29.11 4.03 9.26
C PRO A 573 29.67 5.39 9.72
N VAL A 574 30.53 5.37 10.73
CA VAL A 574 31.26 6.56 11.21
C VAL A 574 32.52 6.79 10.37
N SER A 575 33.10 5.71 9.81
CA SER A 575 34.24 5.78 8.91
C SER A 575 34.04 4.84 7.72
N ALA A 576 34.74 5.11 6.62
CA ALA A 576 34.74 4.24 5.42
C ALA A 576 35.28 2.82 5.71
N GLU A 577 36.13 2.67 6.71
CA GLU A 577 36.72 1.39 7.11
C GLU A 577 35.68 0.40 7.67
N GLN A 578 34.55 0.90 8.20
CA GLN A 578 33.48 0.04 8.70
C GLN A 578 32.76 -0.75 7.59
N GLY A 579 32.85 -0.30 6.34
CA GLY A 579 32.25 -0.99 5.20
C GLY A 579 30.78 -1.38 5.41
N SER A 580 30.40 -2.58 4.99
CA SER A 580 29.03 -3.11 5.18
C SER A 580 28.65 -3.29 6.66
N ALA A 581 29.63 -3.54 7.54
CA ALA A 581 29.39 -3.70 8.96
C ALA A 581 28.94 -2.40 9.63
N GLY A 582 29.23 -1.23 9.05
CA GLY A 582 28.76 0.07 9.52
C GLY A 582 27.25 0.33 9.33
N HIS A 583 26.53 -0.56 8.68
CA HIS A 583 25.09 -0.45 8.40
C HIS A 583 24.20 -1.35 9.26
N GLU A 584 24.76 -2.02 10.29
CA GLU A 584 24.06 -3.09 10.99
C GLU A 584 24.09 -2.88 12.51
N TYR A 585 22.99 -3.29 13.15
CA TYR A 585 22.98 -3.48 14.61
C TYR A 585 23.76 -4.72 15.00
N ARG A 586 24.47 -4.68 16.12
CA ARG A 586 25.23 -5.83 16.65
C ARG A 586 24.33 -6.85 17.33
N ALA A 587 23.24 -6.40 17.92
CA ALA A 587 22.18 -7.28 18.39
C ALA A 587 20.82 -6.59 18.22
N VAL A 588 19.78 -7.43 18.10
CA VAL A 588 18.38 -7.01 18.10
C VAL A 588 17.63 -7.81 19.15
N ALA A 589 16.85 -7.16 20.01
CA ALA A 589 15.97 -7.85 20.94
C ALA A 589 14.53 -7.39 20.73
N VAL A 590 13.63 -8.36 20.55
CA VAL A 590 12.20 -8.16 20.55
C VAL A 590 11.71 -8.27 21.98
N LEU A 591 11.25 -7.16 22.54
CA LEU A 591 10.73 -7.08 23.89
C LEU A 591 9.23 -7.36 23.89
N ASP A 592 8.75 -7.83 25.04
CA ASP A 592 7.30 -8.03 25.29
C ASP A 592 6.63 -8.92 24.21
N ALA A 593 7.32 -9.98 23.76
CA ALA A 593 6.84 -10.89 22.72
C ALA A 593 5.46 -11.48 23.02
N TRP A 594 5.10 -11.59 24.31
CA TRP A 594 3.79 -12.06 24.77
C TRP A 594 2.61 -11.20 24.27
N THR A 595 2.84 -9.94 23.88
CA THR A 595 1.78 -9.07 23.34
C THR A 595 1.20 -9.61 22.02
N SER A 596 1.98 -10.36 21.28
CA SER A 596 1.56 -11.06 20.05
C SER A 596 0.41 -12.04 20.28
N LEU A 597 0.33 -12.64 21.46
CA LEU A 597 -0.73 -13.59 21.84
C LEU A 597 -2.12 -12.95 22.00
N TYR A 598 -2.17 -11.62 22.02
CA TYR A 598 -3.39 -10.83 22.26
C TYR A 598 -3.72 -9.84 21.16
N ALA A 599 -2.90 -9.82 20.14
CA ALA A 599 -3.18 -9.00 18.96
C ALA A 599 -4.49 -9.48 18.30
N LEU A 600 -5.34 -8.52 17.94
CA LEU A 600 -6.63 -8.78 17.30
C LEU A 600 -6.50 -8.66 15.78
N GLY A 601 -7.28 -9.45 15.09
CA GLY A 601 -7.34 -9.44 13.63
C GLY A 601 -6.87 -10.74 13.00
N VAL A 602 -7.34 -11.00 11.80
CA VAL A 602 -7.02 -12.22 11.06
C VAL A 602 -5.53 -12.28 10.71
N ASP A 603 -4.90 -11.12 10.49
CA ASP A 603 -3.48 -10.99 10.13
C ASP A 603 -2.56 -10.70 11.33
N ALA A 604 -3.05 -10.76 12.56
CA ALA A 604 -2.30 -10.35 13.75
C ALA A 604 -0.96 -11.10 13.94
N ARG A 605 -0.92 -12.39 13.66
CA ARG A 605 0.32 -13.21 13.71
C ARG A 605 1.28 -12.81 12.60
N LEU A 606 0.76 -12.61 11.41
CA LEU A 606 1.54 -12.14 10.25
C LEU A 606 2.13 -10.76 10.48
N ASP A 607 1.31 -9.79 10.95
CA ASP A 607 1.78 -8.43 11.24
C ASP A 607 2.88 -8.43 12.30
N THR A 608 2.74 -9.30 13.31
CA THR A 608 3.78 -9.52 14.33
C THR A 608 5.07 -10.06 13.72
N LEU A 609 4.99 -11.15 12.95
CA LEU A 609 6.17 -11.74 12.30
C LEU A 609 6.83 -10.75 11.35
N THR A 610 6.05 -10.02 10.55
CA THR A 610 6.56 -8.98 9.64
C THR A 610 7.36 -7.92 10.40
N ALA A 611 6.80 -7.41 11.50
CA ALA A 611 7.48 -6.42 12.33
C ALA A 611 8.80 -6.94 12.91
N TRP A 612 8.80 -8.17 13.40
CA TRP A 612 10.00 -8.77 13.99
C TRP A 612 11.05 -9.11 12.94
N MET A 613 10.67 -9.68 11.80
CA MET A 613 11.60 -9.96 10.70
C MET A 613 12.22 -8.66 10.15
N ARG A 614 11.44 -7.58 10.01
CA ARG A 614 11.96 -6.26 9.61
C ARG A 614 13.00 -5.73 10.60
N ALA A 615 12.74 -5.80 11.89
CA ALA A 615 13.69 -5.38 12.93
C ALA A 615 14.96 -6.25 12.91
N VAL A 616 14.79 -7.59 12.87
CA VAL A 616 15.91 -8.54 12.88
C VAL A 616 16.71 -8.49 11.58
N SER A 617 16.12 -8.14 10.45
CA SER A 617 16.83 -7.95 9.17
C SER A 617 17.91 -6.85 9.25
N LEU A 618 17.80 -5.92 10.20
CA LEU A 618 18.80 -4.88 10.43
C LEU A 618 20.00 -5.37 11.27
N CYS A 619 19.94 -6.58 11.79
CA CYS A 619 21.01 -7.19 12.59
C CYS A 619 22.17 -7.66 11.71
N ALA A 620 23.37 -7.60 12.23
CA ALA A 620 24.54 -8.24 11.63
C ALA A 620 24.29 -9.75 11.43
N PRO A 621 24.83 -10.34 10.37
CA PRO A 621 24.72 -11.79 10.15
C PRO A 621 25.50 -12.58 11.21
N ARG A 622 25.14 -13.87 11.35
CA ARG A 622 25.82 -14.79 12.27
C ARG A 622 27.32 -14.86 12.03
N SER A 623 27.73 -14.82 10.78
CA SER A 623 29.15 -14.82 10.38
C SER A 623 29.95 -13.66 10.95
N ARG A 624 29.27 -12.56 11.33
CA ARG A 624 29.86 -11.37 12.01
C ARG A 624 29.41 -11.24 13.45
N GLY A 625 28.92 -12.31 14.06
CA GLY A 625 28.56 -12.36 15.48
C GLY A 625 27.21 -11.74 15.83
N GLY A 626 26.36 -11.45 14.83
CA GLY A 626 25.02 -10.88 15.04
C GLY A 626 24.10 -11.82 15.81
N GLN A 627 23.38 -11.27 16.78
CA GLN A 627 22.46 -12.01 17.64
C GLN A 627 21.08 -11.34 17.68
N ALA A 628 20.03 -12.17 17.65
CA ALA A 628 18.68 -11.68 17.86
C ALA A 628 18.01 -12.46 19.00
N LEU A 629 17.23 -11.77 19.81
CA LEU A 629 16.57 -12.33 20.98
C LEU A 629 15.06 -12.07 20.90
N ILE A 630 14.26 -13.11 21.15
CA ILE A 630 12.82 -12.98 21.39
C ILE A 630 12.63 -13.12 22.91
N LEU A 631 12.15 -12.05 23.57
CA LEU A 631 12.00 -12.01 25.02
C LEU A 631 10.54 -12.23 25.45
N GLY A 632 10.29 -13.37 26.03
CA GLY A 632 8.97 -13.77 26.55
C GLY A 632 8.26 -14.80 25.67
N GLU A 633 7.00 -15.07 26.05
CA GLU A 633 6.16 -16.06 25.37
C GLU A 633 5.61 -15.53 24.06
N THR A 634 5.47 -16.38 23.05
CA THR A 634 4.80 -16.07 21.78
C THR A 634 4.23 -17.35 21.15
N ASP A 635 3.55 -17.22 20.00
CA ASP A 635 3.14 -18.38 19.20
C ASP A 635 4.39 -19.11 18.68
N PRO A 636 4.48 -20.44 18.86
CA PRO A 636 5.64 -21.22 18.40
C PRO A 636 5.92 -21.08 16.90
N ALA A 637 4.90 -20.94 16.04
CA ALA A 637 5.09 -20.78 14.63
C ALA A 637 5.75 -19.43 14.28
N ILE A 638 5.41 -18.35 15.02
CA ILE A 638 6.08 -17.05 14.87
C ILE A 638 7.56 -17.18 15.29
N ALA A 639 7.83 -17.78 16.47
CA ALA A 639 9.18 -17.93 16.95
C ALA A 639 10.04 -18.79 16.01
N GLN A 640 9.52 -19.92 15.55
CA GLN A 640 10.21 -20.82 14.63
C GLN A 640 10.48 -20.13 13.27
N SER A 641 9.49 -19.42 12.72
CA SER A 641 9.65 -18.67 11.47
C SER A 641 10.79 -17.66 11.56
N LEU A 642 10.91 -16.95 12.68
CA LEU A 642 11.98 -15.98 12.88
C LEU A 642 13.34 -16.66 13.14
N MET A 643 13.37 -17.72 13.96
CA MET A 643 14.60 -18.45 14.30
C MET A 643 15.26 -19.13 13.08
N LEU A 644 14.45 -19.65 12.17
CA LEU A 644 14.89 -20.33 10.96
C LEU A 644 14.96 -19.39 9.76
N TRP A 645 14.48 -18.16 9.90
CA TRP A 645 14.24 -17.21 8.82
C TRP A 645 13.40 -17.83 7.68
N ASP A 646 12.39 -18.59 8.07
CA ASP A 646 11.47 -19.26 7.14
C ASP A 646 10.01 -18.91 7.48
N SER A 647 9.52 -17.86 6.88
CA SER A 647 8.14 -17.37 7.09
C SER A 647 7.07 -18.32 6.53
N ARG A 648 7.45 -19.32 5.70
CA ARG A 648 6.53 -20.33 5.17
C ARG A 648 5.90 -21.16 6.28
N ILE A 649 6.61 -21.33 7.41
CA ILE A 649 6.11 -22.07 8.59
C ILE A 649 4.81 -21.44 9.11
N LEU A 650 4.83 -20.13 9.35
CA LEU A 650 3.62 -19.43 9.78
C LEU A 650 2.61 -19.30 8.63
N ALA A 651 3.05 -18.97 7.42
CA ALA A 651 2.16 -18.76 6.28
C ALA A 651 1.36 -20.03 5.90
N ALA A 652 1.99 -21.20 5.97
CA ALA A 652 1.33 -22.49 5.73
C ALA A 652 0.29 -22.79 6.82
N LYS A 653 0.65 -22.62 8.10
CA LYS A 653 -0.26 -22.81 9.23
C LYS A 653 -1.45 -21.87 9.17
N ASP A 654 -1.20 -20.56 8.91
CA ASP A 654 -2.26 -19.57 8.77
C ASP A 654 -3.16 -19.87 7.58
N LEU A 655 -2.60 -20.36 6.46
CA LEU A 655 -3.39 -20.74 5.31
C LEU A 655 -4.28 -21.95 5.59
N GLU A 656 -3.77 -22.99 6.26
CA GLU A 656 -4.54 -24.15 6.66
C GLU A 656 -5.73 -23.75 7.54
N GLU A 657 -5.50 -22.95 8.59
CA GLU A 657 -6.56 -22.44 9.46
C GLU A 657 -7.60 -21.59 8.68
N ARG A 658 -7.17 -20.81 7.66
CA ARG A 658 -8.06 -20.01 6.83
C ARG A 658 -8.89 -20.85 5.85
N VAL A 659 -8.34 -21.94 5.34
CA VAL A 659 -9.10 -22.93 4.55
C VAL A 659 -10.19 -23.56 5.40
N GLU A 660 -9.85 -24.05 6.61
CA GLU A 660 -10.81 -24.67 7.52
C GLU A 660 -11.92 -23.70 7.97
N THR A 661 -11.58 -22.43 8.20
CA THR A 661 -12.53 -21.43 8.68
C THR A 661 -13.21 -20.64 7.56
N GLY A 662 -12.92 -20.94 6.29
CA GLY A 662 -13.46 -20.22 5.14
C GLY A 662 -13.10 -18.73 5.14
N MET A 663 -11.83 -18.41 5.38
CA MET A 663 -11.30 -17.05 5.37
C MET A 663 -10.42 -16.77 4.15
N PRO A 664 -10.28 -15.50 3.72
CA PRO A 664 -9.35 -15.18 2.65
C PRO A 664 -7.91 -15.64 2.98
N PRO A 665 -7.16 -16.15 2.00
CA PRO A 665 -7.44 -16.17 0.55
C PRO A 665 -8.20 -17.38 0.03
N ALA A 666 -8.57 -18.35 0.87
CA ALA A 666 -9.30 -19.55 0.43
C ALA A 666 -10.69 -19.20 -0.17
N VAL A 667 -11.30 -18.16 0.31
CA VAL A 667 -12.54 -17.58 -0.20
C VAL A 667 -12.35 -16.11 -0.55
N ALA A 668 -13.18 -15.58 -1.42
CA ALA A 668 -13.31 -14.14 -1.60
C ALA A 668 -14.21 -13.56 -0.51
N ALA A 669 -13.85 -12.40 0.01
CA ALA A 669 -14.65 -11.75 1.03
C ALA A 669 -14.87 -10.27 0.73
N ALA A 670 -15.98 -9.74 1.23
CA ALA A 670 -16.24 -8.31 1.27
C ALA A 670 -16.77 -7.90 2.64
N CYS A 671 -16.35 -6.74 3.08
CA CYS A 671 -16.88 -6.10 4.26
C CYS A 671 -17.94 -5.08 3.86
N VAL A 672 -19.09 -5.10 4.51
CA VAL A 672 -20.17 -4.12 4.32
C VAL A 672 -20.45 -3.47 5.66
N TRP A 673 -20.55 -2.15 5.68
CA TRP A 673 -20.87 -1.42 6.92
C TRP A 673 -21.75 -0.21 6.63
N GLY A 674 -22.43 0.23 7.65
CA GLY A 674 -23.36 1.36 7.62
C GLY A 674 -24.49 1.17 8.62
N ARG A 675 -25.60 1.86 8.40
CA ARG A 675 -26.78 1.73 9.25
C ARG A 675 -27.38 0.31 9.10
N ARG A 676 -27.81 -0.28 10.19
CA ARG A 676 -28.27 -1.69 10.24
C ARG A 676 -29.32 -2.02 9.20
N ASP A 677 -30.35 -1.20 9.06
CA ASP A 677 -31.42 -1.43 8.11
C ASP A 677 -30.92 -1.37 6.65
N ALA A 678 -30.04 -0.42 6.34
CA ALA A 678 -29.41 -0.32 5.01
C ALA A 678 -28.53 -1.55 4.71
N VAL A 679 -27.72 -1.98 5.68
CA VAL A 679 -26.88 -3.17 5.54
C VAL A 679 -27.73 -4.42 5.37
N MET A 680 -28.79 -4.62 6.18
CA MET A 680 -29.67 -5.79 6.08
C MET A 680 -30.47 -5.80 4.77
N THR A 681 -30.95 -4.66 4.31
CA THR A 681 -31.61 -4.52 3.01
C THR A 681 -30.67 -4.87 1.86
N LEU A 682 -29.41 -4.40 1.89
CA LEU A 682 -28.40 -4.81 0.93
C LEU A 682 -28.21 -6.33 0.93
N MET A 683 -28.02 -6.95 2.14
CA MET A 683 -27.80 -8.39 2.27
C MET A 683 -28.93 -9.20 1.68
N GLN A 684 -30.17 -8.77 1.90
CA GLN A 684 -31.36 -9.40 1.32
C GLN A 684 -31.35 -9.29 -0.23
N ARG A 685 -31.10 -8.09 -0.76
CA ARG A 685 -31.11 -7.81 -2.20
C ARG A 685 -30.02 -8.56 -2.97
N ILE A 686 -28.85 -8.73 -2.39
CA ILE A 686 -27.78 -9.52 -3.01
C ILE A 686 -27.94 -11.01 -2.80
N GLY A 687 -28.92 -11.45 -1.98
CA GLY A 687 -29.18 -12.85 -1.67
C GLY A 687 -28.20 -13.46 -0.66
N ALA A 688 -27.61 -12.67 0.22
CA ALA A 688 -26.63 -13.15 1.21
C ALA A 688 -27.29 -13.78 2.47
N LEU A 689 -28.58 -13.52 2.70
CA LEU A 689 -29.32 -14.01 3.89
C LEU A 689 -29.89 -15.43 3.73
N GLY A 690 -29.53 -16.14 2.77
CA GLY A 690 -29.97 -17.50 2.47
C GLY A 690 -29.97 -17.69 0.96
N GLY A 691 -29.12 -18.52 0.49
CA GLY A 691 -28.99 -18.79 -0.93
C GLY A 691 -27.66 -19.47 -1.26
N ASP A 692 -27.70 -20.33 -2.24
CA ASP A 692 -26.57 -21.17 -2.65
C ASP A 692 -25.37 -20.36 -3.20
N TRP A 693 -25.57 -19.09 -3.54
CA TRP A 693 -24.52 -18.31 -4.17
C TRP A 693 -23.41 -17.84 -3.18
N THR A 694 -23.72 -17.74 -1.89
CA THR A 694 -22.74 -17.45 -0.82
C THR A 694 -22.24 -18.70 -0.11
N ALA A 695 -22.67 -19.89 -0.54
CA ALA A 695 -22.25 -21.13 0.09
C ALA A 695 -20.74 -21.38 -0.08
N CYS A 696 -20.05 -21.49 1.05
CA CYS A 696 -18.64 -21.87 1.16
C CYS A 696 -18.54 -23.22 1.89
N GLY A 697 -19.03 -24.29 1.28
CA GLY A 697 -19.22 -25.57 1.96
C GLY A 697 -20.31 -25.51 3.03
N GLU A 698 -20.05 -26.06 4.22
CA GLU A 698 -20.96 -26.01 5.38
C GLU A 698 -20.93 -24.69 6.15
N LEU A 699 -20.01 -23.79 5.81
CA LEU A 699 -19.81 -22.54 6.54
C LEU A 699 -20.81 -21.46 6.09
N PRO A 700 -21.30 -20.61 7.00
CA PRO A 700 -22.23 -19.55 6.65
C PRO A 700 -21.55 -18.52 5.72
N GLY A 701 -22.23 -18.15 4.63
CA GLY A 701 -21.73 -17.16 3.67
C GLY A 701 -21.68 -15.73 4.23
N MET A 702 -22.36 -15.44 5.35
CA MET A 702 -22.37 -14.15 6.01
C MET A 702 -21.95 -14.29 7.47
N LEU A 703 -21.10 -13.39 7.93
CA LEU A 703 -20.72 -13.21 9.34
C LEU A 703 -21.19 -11.84 9.83
N GLY A 704 -21.77 -11.79 11.02
CA GLY A 704 -22.40 -10.59 11.57
C GLY A 704 -23.90 -10.51 11.23
N PRO A 705 -24.54 -9.30 11.31
CA PRO A 705 -23.92 -8.00 11.55
C PRO A 705 -23.50 -7.77 13.00
N VAL A 706 -22.37 -7.14 13.22
CA VAL A 706 -21.89 -6.74 14.54
C VAL A 706 -21.89 -5.22 14.68
N PRO A 707 -22.25 -4.66 15.85
CA PRO A 707 -22.18 -3.22 16.08
C PRO A 707 -20.74 -2.70 15.94
N ILE A 708 -20.61 -1.50 15.35
CA ILE A 708 -19.34 -0.78 15.28
C ILE A 708 -19.50 0.63 15.83
N ALA A 709 -18.41 1.23 16.34
CA ALA A 709 -18.42 2.58 16.85
C ALA A 709 -18.80 3.60 15.77
N GLN A 710 -19.42 4.69 16.18
CA GLN A 710 -19.62 5.84 15.32
C GLN A 710 -18.26 6.48 14.99
N PRO A 711 -18.12 7.17 13.84
CA PRO A 711 -16.91 7.92 13.53
C PRO A 711 -16.69 9.03 14.56
N ASP A 712 -15.42 9.29 14.91
CA ASP A 712 -15.05 10.32 15.90
C ASP A 712 -15.45 11.75 15.47
N THR A 713 -15.65 11.97 14.17
CA THR A 713 -16.04 13.25 13.58
C THR A 713 -17.27 13.04 12.70
N VAL A 714 -18.44 13.22 13.27
CA VAL A 714 -19.72 13.20 12.54
C VAL A 714 -20.33 14.59 12.62
N ASP A 715 -20.64 15.18 11.46
CA ASP A 715 -21.42 16.42 11.41
C ASP A 715 -22.83 16.12 11.97
N ALA A 716 -23.42 17.07 12.69
CA ALA A 716 -24.76 16.92 13.29
C ALA A 716 -25.84 16.52 12.27
N ARG A 717 -25.64 16.86 10.98
CA ARG A 717 -26.51 16.46 9.87
C ARG A 717 -26.37 14.99 9.45
N GLU A 718 -25.26 14.35 9.78
CA GLU A 718 -24.95 12.96 9.45
C GLU A 718 -25.22 11.99 10.61
N LEU A 719 -25.58 12.51 11.78
CA LEU A 719 -25.80 11.71 12.99
C LEU A 719 -26.88 10.63 12.79
N GLU A 720 -28.01 10.99 12.13
CA GLU A 720 -29.08 10.03 11.83
C GLU A 720 -28.62 8.97 10.80
N ALA A 721 -27.75 9.36 9.88
CA ALA A 721 -27.23 8.43 8.87
C ALA A 721 -26.25 7.40 9.45
N THR A 722 -25.60 7.74 10.56
CA THR A 722 -24.59 6.91 11.23
C THR A 722 -25.06 6.27 12.53
N ASP A 723 -26.35 6.43 12.87
CA ASP A 723 -26.94 5.75 14.00
C ASP A 723 -27.05 4.22 13.79
N ASP A 724 -26.98 3.44 14.85
CA ASP A 724 -27.00 1.97 14.83
C ASP A 724 -26.08 1.36 13.73
N ARG A 725 -24.83 1.80 13.68
CA ARG A 725 -23.86 1.28 12.70
C ARG A 725 -23.49 -0.15 12.97
N VAL A 726 -23.49 -0.93 11.93
CA VAL A 726 -23.07 -2.33 11.94
C VAL A 726 -22.10 -2.65 10.81
N LYS A 727 -21.38 -3.73 10.98
CA LYS A 727 -20.48 -4.32 10.00
C LYS A 727 -20.83 -5.78 9.80
N ALA A 728 -20.85 -6.22 8.56
CA ALA A 728 -21.00 -7.62 8.17
C ALA A 728 -19.93 -8.01 7.16
N VAL A 729 -19.55 -9.28 7.18
CA VAL A 729 -18.62 -9.87 6.20
C VAL A 729 -19.37 -10.86 5.34
N ILE A 730 -19.26 -10.73 4.02
CA ILE A 730 -19.79 -11.65 3.05
C ILE A 730 -18.64 -12.49 2.53
N ARG A 731 -18.83 -13.80 2.43
CA ARG A 731 -17.87 -14.76 1.90
C ARG A 731 -18.48 -15.49 0.71
N VAL A 732 -17.70 -15.68 -0.33
CA VAL A 732 -18.10 -16.44 -1.52
C VAL A 732 -16.90 -17.25 -2.02
N PRO A 733 -17.12 -18.35 -2.76
CA PRO A 733 -16.05 -19.03 -3.48
C PRO A 733 -15.24 -18.04 -4.33
N GLN A 734 -13.93 -18.25 -4.48
CA GLN A 734 -13.07 -17.36 -5.27
C GLN A 734 -13.56 -17.13 -6.69
N SER A 735 -14.17 -18.14 -7.32
CA SER A 735 -14.77 -18.04 -8.65
C SER A 735 -15.90 -17.01 -8.75
N ARG A 736 -16.55 -16.68 -7.63
CA ARG A 736 -17.67 -15.71 -7.56
C ARG A 736 -17.24 -14.30 -7.09
N ARG A 737 -15.95 -14.06 -6.91
CA ARG A 737 -15.44 -12.76 -6.46
C ARG A 737 -15.92 -11.59 -7.34
N ALA A 738 -15.85 -11.76 -8.67
CA ALA A 738 -16.29 -10.73 -9.61
C ALA A 738 -17.80 -10.47 -9.52
N GLU A 739 -18.59 -11.51 -9.32
CA GLU A 739 -20.04 -11.43 -9.12
C GLU A 739 -20.35 -10.66 -7.82
N LEU A 740 -19.63 -10.96 -6.72
CA LEU A 740 -19.78 -10.26 -5.45
C LEU A 740 -19.54 -8.76 -5.61
N ALA A 741 -18.42 -8.37 -6.24
CA ALA A 741 -18.10 -6.97 -6.50
C ALA A 741 -19.19 -6.27 -7.33
N ALA A 742 -19.69 -6.93 -8.37
CA ALA A 742 -20.74 -6.39 -9.25
C ALA A 742 -22.09 -6.24 -8.53
N ARG A 743 -22.51 -7.22 -7.70
CA ARG A 743 -23.73 -7.14 -6.92
C ARG A 743 -23.68 -6.03 -5.88
N LEU A 744 -22.57 -5.94 -5.15
CA LEU A 744 -22.34 -4.87 -4.15
C LEU A 744 -22.39 -3.49 -4.81
N HIS A 745 -21.70 -3.31 -5.92
CA HIS A 745 -21.75 -2.06 -6.69
C HIS A 745 -23.17 -1.69 -7.08
N ARG A 746 -23.90 -2.60 -7.74
CA ARG A 746 -25.24 -2.35 -8.24
C ARG A 746 -26.21 -1.95 -7.15
N GLU A 747 -26.25 -2.68 -6.04
CA GLU A 747 -27.21 -2.42 -4.97
C GLU A 747 -26.84 -1.18 -4.13
N THR A 748 -25.54 -0.93 -3.95
CA THR A 748 -25.10 0.31 -3.30
C THR A 748 -25.35 1.54 -4.19
N ALA A 749 -25.14 1.42 -5.51
CA ALA A 749 -25.49 2.47 -6.46
C ALA A 749 -27.01 2.75 -6.46
N ARG A 750 -27.85 1.71 -6.38
CA ARG A 750 -29.30 1.81 -6.24
C ARG A 750 -29.70 2.54 -4.96
N HIS A 751 -29.11 2.16 -3.79
CA HIS A 751 -29.34 2.79 -2.52
C HIS A 751 -29.10 4.32 -2.59
N VAL A 752 -27.95 4.71 -3.18
CA VAL A 752 -27.59 6.13 -3.37
C VAL A 752 -28.53 6.83 -4.34
N ALA A 753 -28.86 6.20 -5.49
CA ALA A 753 -29.74 6.78 -6.51
C ALA A 753 -31.16 6.99 -6.01
N SER A 754 -31.69 6.05 -5.22
CA SER A 754 -33.02 6.10 -4.61
C SER A 754 -33.07 6.98 -3.35
N ARG A 755 -31.94 7.56 -2.95
CA ARG A 755 -31.82 8.35 -1.70
C ARG A 755 -32.36 7.58 -0.48
N GLU A 756 -32.14 6.28 -0.44
CA GLU A 756 -32.50 5.47 0.71
C GLU A 756 -31.73 5.95 1.96
N PRO A 757 -32.37 6.00 3.13
CA PRO A 757 -31.75 6.55 4.32
C PRO A 757 -30.64 5.64 4.87
N GLY A 758 -29.64 6.23 5.53
CA GLY A 758 -28.56 5.55 6.24
C GLY A 758 -27.28 5.42 5.40
N GLU A 759 -26.14 5.41 6.12
CA GLU A 759 -24.85 5.12 5.53
C GLU A 759 -24.83 3.68 4.99
N LEU A 760 -24.25 3.48 3.81
CA LEU A 760 -24.00 2.16 3.25
C LEU A 760 -22.69 2.18 2.46
N ARG A 761 -21.72 1.40 2.89
CA ARG A 761 -20.41 1.26 2.24
C ARG A 761 -19.97 -0.19 2.19
N PHE A 762 -19.08 -0.51 1.27
CA PHE A 762 -18.48 -1.83 1.19
C PHE A 762 -17.01 -1.74 0.76
N ARG A 763 -16.29 -2.84 0.98
CA ARG A 763 -14.91 -3.06 0.55
C ARG A 763 -14.73 -4.51 0.16
N VAL A 764 -14.21 -4.75 -1.04
CA VAL A 764 -13.84 -6.09 -1.53
C VAL A 764 -12.40 -6.39 -1.12
N ASP A 765 -12.13 -7.62 -0.70
CA ASP A 765 -10.83 -8.10 -0.18
C ASP A 765 -10.25 -7.17 0.92
N PRO A 766 -10.96 -6.94 2.01
CA PRO A 766 -10.46 -6.13 3.10
C PRO A 766 -9.32 -6.84 3.83
N LYS A 767 -8.32 -6.09 4.31
CA LYS A 767 -7.31 -6.62 5.21
C LYS A 767 -7.95 -6.94 6.58
N ASP A 768 -8.75 -6.01 7.09
CA ASP A 768 -9.42 -6.13 8.39
C ASP A 768 -10.86 -6.60 8.20
N LEU A 769 -11.09 -7.86 8.54
CA LEU A 769 -12.42 -8.47 8.48
C LEU A 769 -13.23 -8.22 9.76
N ILE A 770 -12.57 -7.99 10.90
CA ILE A 770 -13.17 -7.88 12.22
C ILE A 770 -13.00 -6.47 12.76
#